data_1f3f1b4a5d5cde9223813500605f6214
#
_entry.id   1f3f1b4a5d5cde9223813500605f6214
#
_cell.length_a   1.000
_cell.length_b   1.000
_cell.length_c   1.000
_cell.angle_alpha   90.00
_cell.angle_beta   90.00
_cell.angle_gamma   90.00
#
_symmetry.space_group_name_H-M   'P 1'
#
loop_
_entity.id
_entity.type
_entity.pdbx_description
1 polymer ?
#
loop_
_entity_poly.entity_id
_entity_poly.type
_entity_poly.pdbx_seq_one_letter_code
_entity_poly.pdbx_strand_id
1 'polypeptide(L)'
;MRDSFSLLIALCSAAALAAVPPVDPNLKPCGEAYYLTSQYTCYDGDFLCPVLDGAPTLRCGPACYSPAMYGCSDGELVYPALAAVSGSGTGASVTGSGGTTASTSASSASTSSGAAVCTETPTTQHLSDPPYENYFYSDCHGSNQVVVTSPLPASNLSVIGPRLLVAWPAGNSGVVAFFLPQNGVNGSLGIGLVNGTSDQPLSGVNIPANDSSLTGNPRVGISTLVEFNSSAVLTVALLGSVRTLRDFTEGPSILIPVVQDAIVFSSTSDGGAVLSRLWLDNITTSSMSFVPTDSSSGPITINNRTLELPAGTYNFTATFDYPQLEQLSATKVLNPQSQALIAQSPDQTTSLSFLSYSQKLLAGAWRFLTYFGRDSMISALLLQPVLSEGEGGAVEAVIAAVLERLNRTDGSACHEETIGDYATYLNLEKNITSTAPGCDYKMVDTDYYLPPLMVNYFVHNAVGQGRRDAFLATTATSDFGNQGLAYSQLALISAKKIMNTSAAFAQPGGQTQANLIRLKEGEIVGEWRDSTYGIGGGRVPYDVNTALVPAALRSIAALSAAGFFPEYPDWNTTAAEYAQVWEDETLAFFAVTVPAAEARALVSSYTTAAGYGFPSHVENITADIMYHGLALEGNNDQALVKVMNTDDCFRHFLVNSTNQTQLTAFVNQTARNILAPFPVGLSNPVGLLVANPAYGGDAVYAANFTNAAYHGTVVWSWQMAMMAAGLERQLGRCASASVPDFCADAAVHGTVRAAYNHLWELIEANTADLSSEVWSWVYQGGEFVVEPLGALPGATEGDVRQLWSLTFLAVKRDESLR
;
A
#
# COMPACT_ATOMS: atom_id res chain seq x y z
N MET A 1 -1.56 -57.69 8.21
CA MET A 1 -0.77 -57.87 7.02
C MET A 1 0.35 -56.87 7.05
N ARG A 2 1.39 -57.31 7.73
CA ARG A 2 2.74 -56.68 7.69
C ARG A 2 3.43 -57.22 6.49
N ASP A 3 4.46 -56.55 6.01
CA ASP A 3 5.38 -56.85 4.90
C ASP A 3 4.99 -56.34 3.52
N SER A 4 5.39 -55.08 3.23
CA SER A 4 5.79 -54.58 1.91
C SER A 4 6.25 -53.13 1.97
N PHE A 5 7.23 -52.81 2.82
CA PHE A 5 7.97 -51.53 2.78
C PHE A 5 9.45 -51.76 3.12
N SER A 6 10.10 -52.54 2.31
CA SER A 6 11.57 -52.72 2.40
C SER A 6 12.09 -53.27 1.10
N LEU A 7 12.04 -52.47 0.02
CA LEU A 7 12.88 -52.73 -1.17
C LEU A 7 12.81 -51.55 -2.16
N LEU A 8 13.28 -50.40 -1.77
CA LEU A 8 13.61 -49.32 -2.73
C LEU A 8 14.67 -48.35 -2.18
N ILE A 9 15.62 -48.84 -1.39
CA ILE A 9 16.82 -48.13 -1.03
C ILE A 9 18.02 -49.06 -1.25
N ALA A 10 18.36 -49.27 -2.50
CA ALA A 10 19.67 -49.79 -2.90
C ALA A 10 19.77 -49.84 -4.42
N LEU A 11 19.94 -48.70 -5.07
CA LEU A 11 20.44 -48.57 -6.44
C LEU A 11 20.55 -47.09 -6.84
N CYS A 12 21.41 -46.34 -6.20
CA CYS A 12 22.04 -45.13 -6.74
C CYS A 12 23.28 -44.79 -5.90
N SER A 13 24.23 -45.66 -5.95
CA SER A 13 25.59 -45.36 -5.46
C SER A 13 26.57 -45.62 -6.60
N ALA A 14 26.69 -44.63 -7.47
CA ALA A 14 27.85 -44.40 -8.32
C ALA A 14 27.48 -43.28 -9.34
N ALA A 15 27.66 -42.03 -9.01
CA ALA A 15 28.07 -41.02 -9.99
C ALA A 15 28.33 -39.68 -9.29
N ALA A 16 29.51 -39.17 -9.56
CA ALA A 16 29.92 -37.78 -9.43
C ALA A 16 30.14 -37.22 -8.01
N LEU A 17 31.36 -37.24 -7.60
CA LEU A 17 31.98 -36.22 -6.77
C LEU A 17 31.79 -34.86 -7.48
N ALA A 18 30.71 -34.19 -7.22
CA ALA A 18 30.59 -32.77 -7.51
C ALA A 18 31.51 -32.04 -6.52
N ALA A 19 32.43 -31.26 -7.04
CA ALA A 19 33.30 -30.40 -6.26
C ALA A 19 32.44 -29.47 -5.37
N VAL A 20 32.67 -29.52 -4.07
CA VAL A 20 32.13 -28.57 -3.12
C VAL A 20 32.57 -27.19 -3.60
N PRO A 21 31.67 -26.22 -3.84
CA PRO A 21 32.07 -24.87 -4.19
C PRO A 21 33.00 -24.31 -3.09
N PRO A 22 33.99 -23.48 -3.43
CA PRO A 22 34.90 -22.94 -2.44
C PRO A 22 34.08 -22.12 -1.40
N VAL A 23 34.18 -22.51 -0.15
CA VAL A 23 33.58 -21.76 0.98
C VAL A 23 34.25 -20.39 0.98
N ASP A 24 33.43 -19.34 0.97
CA ASP A 24 33.88 -17.95 1.09
C ASP A 24 34.88 -17.84 2.26
N PRO A 25 36.11 -17.36 2.04
CA PRO A 25 37.15 -17.29 3.09
C PRO A 25 36.75 -16.36 4.26
N ASN A 26 35.68 -15.57 4.13
CA ASN A 26 35.16 -14.70 5.17
C ASN A 26 34.11 -15.38 6.07
N LEU A 27 33.65 -16.58 5.74
CA LEU A 27 32.69 -17.33 6.53
C LEU A 27 33.38 -18.05 7.68
N LYS A 28 32.79 -17.95 8.88
CA LYS A 28 33.21 -18.70 10.07
C LYS A 28 32.18 -19.76 10.45
N PRO A 29 32.59 -20.92 10.96
CA PRO A 29 31.65 -21.94 11.41
C PRO A 29 31.06 -21.60 12.78
N CYS A 30 29.76 -21.96 12.97
CA CYS A 30 29.04 -21.92 14.23
C CYS A 30 28.07 -23.11 14.26
N GLY A 31 28.40 -24.18 14.99
CA GLY A 31 27.69 -25.44 14.90
C GLY A 31 27.75 -26.04 13.50
N GLU A 32 26.59 -26.35 12.94
CA GLU A 32 26.46 -26.83 11.56
C GLU A 32 26.34 -25.70 10.53
N ALA A 33 26.26 -24.42 10.98
CA ALA A 33 26.08 -23.26 10.12
C ALA A 33 27.40 -22.51 9.88
N TYR A 34 27.46 -21.76 8.78
CA TYR A 34 28.53 -20.79 8.49
C TYR A 34 27.96 -19.39 8.46
N TYR A 35 28.70 -18.40 9.00
CA TYR A 35 28.23 -17.02 9.13
C TYR A 35 29.30 -15.98 8.81
N LEU A 36 28.87 -14.81 8.40
CA LEU A 36 29.69 -13.60 8.26
C LEU A 36 29.75 -12.86 9.59
N THR A 37 30.93 -12.53 10.07
CA THR A 37 31.14 -11.81 11.33
C THR A 37 30.65 -10.36 11.32
N SER A 38 30.34 -9.83 10.15
CA SER A 38 29.66 -8.53 9.99
C SER A 38 28.15 -8.61 10.23
N GLN A 39 27.57 -9.83 10.15
CA GLN A 39 26.13 -10.03 10.27
C GLN A 39 25.73 -10.78 11.54
N TYR A 40 26.61 -11.64 12.05
CA TYR A 40 26.32 -12.48 13.22
C TYR A 40 27.51 -12.61 14.14
N THR A 41 27.23 -12.92 15.41
CA THR A 41 28.19 -13.34 16.45
C THR A 41 27.81 -14.75 16.89
N CYS A 42 28.78 -15.63 16.98
CA CYS A 42 28.59 -17.01 17.45
C CYS A 42 28.86 -17.09 18.95
N TYR A 43 27.89 -17.59 19.71
CA TYR A 43 28.00 -17.87 21.14
C TYR A 43 28.03 -19.39 21.36
N ASP A 44 28.83 -19.81 22.32
CA ASP A 44 28.99 -21.20 22.75
C ASP A 44 29.33 -22.21 21.62
N GLY A 45 29.68 -21.71 20.45
CA GLY A 45 30.10 -22.50 19.28
C GLY A 45 28.95 -23.00 18.40
N ASP A 46 27.69 -22.76 18.76
CA ASP A 46 26.51 -23.28 18.06
C ASP A 46 25.31 -22.31 17.97
N PHE A 47 25.38 -21.15 18.64
CA PHE A 47 24.28 -20.22 18.72
C PHE A 47 24.63 -18.88 18.06
N LEU A 48 23.88 -18.50 17.00
CA LEU A 48 24.11 -17.28 16.24
C LEU A 48 23.21 -16.14 16.73
N CYS A 49 23.81 -15.01 17.08
CA CYS A 49 23.09 -13.77 17.35
C CYS A 49 23.42 -12.73 16.28
N PRO A 50 22.43 -11.97 15.77
CA PRO A 50 22.64 -10.96 14.73
C PRO A 50 23.46 -9.78 15.23
N VAL A 51 24.18 -9.14 14.31
CA VAL A 51 24.79 -7.83 14.51
C VAL A 51 23.78 -6.80 13.98
N LEU A 52 23.28 -5.93 14.86
CA LEU A 52 22.30 -4.90 14.51
C LEU A 52 22.99 -3.53 14.54
N ASP A 53 22.86 -2.77 13.47
CA ASP A 53 23.49 -1.44 13.32
C ASP A 53 25.00 -1.42 13.62
N GLY A 54 25.70 -2.48 13.23
CA GLY A 54 27.13 -2.64 13.49
C GLY A 54 27.50 -3.04 14.92
N ALA A 55 26.54 -3.18 15.82
CA ALA A 55 26.72 -3.63 17.20
C ALA A 55 26.28 -5.09 17.38
N PRO A 56 27.10 -5.97 17.98
CA PRO A 56 26.71 -7.35 18.22
C PRO A 56 25.61 -7.43 19.30
N THR A 57 24.58 -8.21 19.05
CA THR A 57 23.63 -8.59 20.09
C THR A 57 24.23 -9.69 20.97
N LEU A 58 23.80 -9.76 22.23
CA LEU A 58 24.27 -10.72 23.23
C LEU A 58 23.29 -11.89 23.35
N ARG A 59 23.78 -13.06 23.73
CA ARG A 59 22.93 -14.21 24.04
C ARG A 59 22.39 -14.12 25.49
N CYS A 60 21.10 -14.43 25.65
CA CYS A 60 20.46 -14.65 26.94
C CYS A 60 19.58 -15.90 26.86
N GLY A 61 20.04 -17.02 27.41
CA GLY A 61 19.35 -18.29 27.26
C GLY A 61 19.13 -18.68 25.78
N PRO A 62 17.88 -18.87 25.34
CA PRO A 62 17.54 -19.18 23.95
C PRO A 62 17.36 -17.93 23.06
N ALA A 63 17.61 -16.72 23.54
CA ALA A 63 17.34 -15.47 22.83
C ALA A 63 18.59 -14.61 22.63
N CYS A 64 18.55 -13.76 21.60
CA CYS A 64 19.53 -12.69 21.38
C CYS A 64 18.95 -11.35 21.80
N TYR A 65 19.75 -10.45 22.37
CA TYR A 65 19.27 -9.15 22.80
C TYR A 65 20.29 -8.04 22.61
N SER A 66 19.80 -6.82 22.42
CA SER A 66 20.62 -5.63 22.44
C SER A 66 20.80 -5.15 23.88
N PRO A 67 22.06 -5.02 24.39
CA PRO A 67 22.30 -4.57 25.73
C PRO A 67 21.93 -3.10 25.99
N ALA A 68 21.64 -2.35 24.92
CA ALA A 68 21.08 -1.00 25.00
C ALA A 68 19.59 -1.01 25.42
N MET A 69 18.89 -2.12 25.20
CA MET A 69 17.45 -2.23 25.47
C MET A 69 17.12 -3.21 26.59
N TYR A 70 17.87 -4.31 26.70
CA TYR A 70 17.57 -5.40 27.63
C TYR A 70 18.79 -5.75 28.49
N GLY A 71 18.54 -6.23 29.68
CA GLY A 71 19.47 -6.97 30.51
C GLY A 71 19.23 -8.48 30.41
N CYS A 72 20.17 -9.27 30.92
CA CYS A 72 20.01 -10.72 31.05
C CYS A 72 20.25 -11.09 32.51
N SER A 73 19.29 -11.77 33.14
CA SER A 73 19.42 -12.33 34.49
C SER A 73 18.93 -13.77 34.48
N ASP A 74 19.80 -14.68 34.92
CA ASP A 74 19.50 -16.12 35.03
C ASP A 74 19.00 -16.79 33.71
N GLY A 75 19.43 -16.24 32.56
CA GLY A 75 19.03 -16.74 31.22
C GLY A 75 17.70 -16.20 30.71
N GLU A 76 17.08 -15.25 31.41
CA GLU A 76 15.88 -14.55 31.02
C GLU A 76 16.16 -13.08 30.70
N LEU A 77 15.44 -12.54 29.69
CA LEU A 77 15.56 -11.14 29.33
C LEU A 77 14.87 -10.25 30.36
N VAL A 78 15.55 -9.19 30.77
CA VAL A 78 15.03 -8.20 31.73
C VAL A 78 14.99 -6.84 31.07
N TYR A 79 13.83 -6.18 31.10
CA TYR A 79 13.62 -4.83 30.55
C TYR A 79 13.20 -3.86 31.69
N PRO A 80 13.71 -2.64 31.75
CA PRO A 80 14.84 -2.10 30.97
C PRO A 80 16.18 -2.72 31.37
N ALA A 81 17.21 -2.52 30.54
CA ALA A 81 18.59 -2.99 30.85
C ALA A 81 19.00 -2.54 32.26
N LEU A 82 19.38 -3.48 33.09
CA LEU A 82 19.85 -3.18 34.46
C LEU A 82 21.06 -2.23 34.35
N ALA A 83 20.94 -1.02 34.88
CA ALA A 83 22.02 -0.06 34.91
C ALA A 83 23.26 -0.69 35.53
N ALA A 84 24.37 -0.72 34.81
CA ALA A 84 25.64 -1.20 35.31
C ALA A 84 26.04 -0.37 36.53
N VAL A 85 26.09 -1.00 37.68
CA VAL A 85 26.58 -0.39 38.90
C VAL A 85 28.11 -0.22 38.80
N SER A 86 28.54 0.94 38.31
CA SER A 86 29.92 1.40 38.49
C SER A 86 29.93 2.37 39.64
N GLY A 87 30.50 1.94 40.72
CA GLY A 87 30.63 2.73 41.96
C GLY A 87 31.64 3.86 41.86
N SER A 88 31.36 4.82 42.64
CA SER A 88 32.18 5.82 43.33
C SER A 88 32.03 7.28 42.85
N GLY A 89 31.44 8.09 43.69
CA GLY A 89 32.08 9.22 44.21
C GLY A 89 31.47 10.58 43.99
N THR A 90 30.86 11.08 45.09
CA THR A 90 30.79 12.47 45.52
C THR A 90 29.97 13.51 44.78
N GLY A 91 28.93 13.87 45.38
CA GLY A 91 28.15 15.00 45.68
C GLY A 91 28.43 16.39 45.13
N ALA A 92 27.32 17.03 44.75
CA ALA A 92 27.03 18.42 45.06
C ALA A 92 25.58 18.74 44.76
N SER A 93 24.87 19.11 45.76
CA SER A 93 23.53 19.74 45.76
C SER A 93 23.65 21.16 45.18
N VAL A 94 22.76 21.55 44.27
CA VAL A 94 22.38 22.95 44.13
C VAL A 94 20.85 23.02 43.84
N THR A 95 20.18 23.64 44.78
CA THR A 95 18.81 24.12 44.77
C THR A 95 18.68 25.35 43.85
N GLY A 96 17.57 25.48 43.14
CA GLY A 96 17.21 26.74 42.46
C GLY A 96 15.88 26.62 41.75
N SER A 97 14.84 26.81 42.40
CA SER A 97 13.70 27.73 42.35
C SER A 97 13.27 28.30 40.98
N GLY A 98 12.04 27.94 40.57
CA GLY A 98 10.98 28.87 40.23
C GLY A 98 10.92 29.43 38.81
N GLY A 99 9.78 29.21 38.18
CA GLY A 99 9.38 29.99 37.01
C GLY A 99 8.24 29.36 36.24
N THR A 100 7.03 29.41 36.80
CA THR A 100 5.77 29.16 36.09
C THR A 100 5.48 30.30 35.13
N THR A 101 5.32 30.00 33.84
CA THR A 101 4.52 30.79 32.91
C THR A 101 3.53 29.91 32.23
N ALA A 102 2.29 30.03 32.65
CA ALA A 102 1.14 29.46 31.99
C ALA A 102 0.86 30.25 30.70
N SER A 103 0.87 29.63 29.57
CA SER A 103 0.24 30.16 28.35
C SER A 103 -1.14 29.50 28.20
N THR A 104 -2.15 30.28 28.41
CA THR A 104 -3.55 29.99 28.18
C THR A 104 -3.80 29.93 26.68
N SER A 105 -4.00 28.73 26.14
CA SER A 105 -4.67 28.56 24.86
C SER A 105 -6.18 28.58 25.09
N ALA A 106 -6.84 29.52 24.46
CA ALA A 106 -8.29 29.66 24.47
C ALA A 106 -8.92 28.48 23.71
N SER A 107 -9.50 27.55 24.43
CA SER A 107 -10.43 26.59 23.88
C SER A 107 -11.78 27.29 23.67
N SER A 108 -12.22 27.32 22.42
CA SER A 108 -13.61 27.65 22.10
C SER A 108 -14.50 26.54 22.72
N ALA A 109 -15.25 26.92 23.72
CA ALA A 109 -16.25 26.09 24.35
C ALA A 109 -17.37 25.81 23.35
N SER A 110 -17.42 24.59 22.85
CA SER A 110 -18.62 24.03 22.25
C SER A 110 -19.56 23.59 23.35
N THR A 111 -20.70 24.22 23.40
CA THR A 111 -21.84 23.88 24.27
C THR A 111 -22.23 22.41 24.06
N SER A 112 -22.35 21.66 25.14
CA SER A 112 -22.87 20.30 25.17
C SER A 112 -24.29 20.26 24.60
N SER A 113 -24.42 19.90 23.31
CA SER A 113 -25.68 19.47 22.73
C SER A 113 -25.80 17.96 22.92
N GLY A 114 -26.97 17.48 23.35
CA GLY A 114 -27.29 16.07 23.45
C GLY A 114 -26.95 15.34 22.15
N ALA A 115 -26.59 14.07 22.24
CA ALA A 115 -26.16 13.22 21.12
C ALA A 115 -27.06 13.49 19.89
N ALA A 116 -26.46 14.01 18.82
CA ALA A 116 -27.17 14.24 17.57
C ALA A 116 -27.66 12.90 17.04
N VAL A 117 -28.96 12.77 16.83
CA VAL A 117 -29.55 11.59 16.21
C VAL A 117 -29.24 11.69 14.72
N CYS A 118 -28.60 10.66 14.15
CA CYS A 118 -28.40 10.60 12.70
C CYS A 118 -29.75 10.65 11.99
N THR A 119 -29.91 11.61 11.10
CA THR A 119 -31.12 11.77 10.29
C THR A 119 -31.01 11.04 8.95
N GLU A 120 -29.81 10.69 8.54
CA GLU A 120 -29.54 9.96 7.30
C GLU A 120 -29.50 8.45 7.56
N THR A 121 -29.95 7.68 6.58
CA THR A 121 -29.86 6.22 6.62
C THR A 121 -28.39 5.82 6.55
N PRO A 122 -27.91 4.90 7.41
CA PRO A 122 -26.55 4.39 7.32
C PRO A 122 -26.24 3.79 5.95
N THR A 123 -25.02 3.98 5.48
CA THR A 123 -24.53 3.34 4.27
C THR A 123 -23.89 2.00 4.65
N THR A 124 -24.29 0.93 3.98
CA THR A 124 -23.76 -0.42 4.19
C THR A 124 -23.33 -1.04 2.88
N GLN A 125 -22.28 -1.86 2.91
CA GLN A 125 -21.81 -2.62 1.76
C GLN A 125 -21.26 -3.98 2.25
N HIS A 126 -21.49 -5.03 1.49
CA HIS A 126 -20.90 -6.35 1.70
C HIS A 126 -20.14 -6.76 0.45
N LEU A 127 -18.88 -7.14 0.61
CA LEU A 127 -18.00 -7.61 -0.46
C LEU A 127 -17.40 -8.94 -0.04
N SER A 128 -17.70 -9.97 -0.81
CA SER A 128 -17.14 -11.31 -0.62
C SER A 128 -15.88 -11.47 -1.45
N ASP A 129 -14.79 -11.83 -0.82
CA ASP A 129 -13.50 -12.17 -1.43
C ASP A 129 -12.95 -13.40 -0.68
N PRO A 130 -13.50 -14.59 -0.93
CA PRO A 130 -13.21 -15.78 -0.11
C PRO A 130 -11.69 -16.06 0.03
N PRO A 131 -11.19 -16.36 1.23
CA PRO A 131 -11.94 -16.68 2.46
C PRO A 131 -12.35 -15.46 3.32
N TYR A 132 -12.31 -14.25 2.76
CA TYR A 132 -12.60 -13.00 3.45
C TYR A 132 -14.01 -12.51 3.12
N GLU A 133 -14.80 -12.18 4.15
CA GLU A 133 -16.07 -11.49 4.03
C GLU A 133 -15.92 -10.10 4.61
N ASN A 134 -16.11 -9.08 3.78
CA ASN A 134 -15.88 -7.67 4.12
C ASN A 134 -17.20 -6.93 4.21
N TYR A 135 -17.46 -6.35 5.36
CA TYR A 135 -18.67 -5.58 5.64
C TYR A 135 -18.29 -4.14 5.99
N PHE A 136 -18.88 -3.19 5.30
CA PHE A 136 -18.68 -1.76 5.53
C PHE A 136 -19.95 -1.15 6.12
N TYR A 137 -19.78 -0.27 7.07
CA TYR A 137 -20.84 0.49 7.71
C TYR A 137 -20.40 1.91 7.98
N SER A 138 -21.16 2.89 7.54
CA SER A 138 -20.93 4.31 7.82
C SER A 138 -22.22 5.01 8.17
N ASP A 139 -22.16 5.84 9.21
CA ASP A 139 -23.23 6.76 9.61
C ASP A 139 -22.65 8.14 9.99
N CYS A 140 -23.45 9.03 10.53
CA CYS A 140 -23.01 10.36 10.93
C CYS A 140 -22.04 10.37 12.12
N HIS A 141 -21.81 9.22 12.77
CA HIS A 141 -20.90 9.10 13.91
C HIS A 141 -19.54 8.56 13.54
N GLY A 142 -19.44 7.79 12.46
CA GLY A 142 -18.18 7.25 11.99
C GLY A 142 -18.33 6.11 10.97
N SER A 143 -17.18 5.65 10.49
CA SER A 143 -17.07 4.57 9.49
C SER A 143 -16.36 3.38 10.09
N ASN A 144 -16.82 2.18 9.72
CA ASN A 144 -16.34 0.90 10.23
C ASN A 144 -16.23 -0.10 9.07
N GLN A 145 -15.17 -0.91 9.09
CA GLN A 145 -15.09 -2.13 8.29
C GLN A 145 -14.98 -3.32 9.21
N VAL A 146 -15.75 -4.36 8.94
CA VAL A 146 -15.66 -5.66 9.63
C VAL A 146 -15.18 -6.69 8.62
N VAL A 147 -14.15 -7.46 8.97
CA VAL A 147 -13.65 -8.55 8.14
C VAL A 147 -13.75 -9.85 8.92
N VAL A 148 -14.48 -10.80 8.36
CA VAL A 148 -14.59 -12.16 8.88
C VAL A 148 -13.80 -13.10 8.00
N THR A 149 -12.91 -13.88 8.57
CA THR A 149 -12.15 -14.89 7.85
C THR A 149 -12.46 -16.25 8.42
N SER A 150 -12.96 -17.14 7.56
CA SER A 150 -13.18 -18.54 7.86
C SER A 150 -12.42 -19.37 6.83
N PRO A 151 -11.16 -19.74 7.10
CA PRO A 151 -10.36 -20.47 6.14
C PRO A 151 -11.02 -21.77 5.74
N LEU A 152 -11.16 -21.99 4.45
CA LEU A 152 -11.62 -23.27 3.93
C LEU A 152 -10.54 -24.32 4.18
N PRO A 153 -10.89 -25.63 4.32
CA PRO A 153 -9.90 -26.69 4.54
C PRO A 153 -8.81 -26.76 3.48
N ALA A 154 -9.10 -26.29 2.27
CA ALA A 154 -8.17 -26.25 1.13
C ALA A 154 -7.45 -24.87 1.01
N SER A 155 -7.76 -23.89 1.85
CA SER A 155 -7.11 -22.57 1.73
C SER A 155 -5.66 -22.65 2.16
N ASN A 156 -4.79 -21.97 1.42
CA ASN A 156 -3.36 -21.89 1.72
C ASN A 156 -3.03 -20.86 2.83
N LEU A 157 -4.03 -20.20 3.37
CA LEU A 157 -3.91 -19.26 4.49
C LEU A 157 -3.81 -20.01 5.84
N SER A 158 -2.97 -21.03 5.89
CA SER A 158 -2.77 -21.86 7.09
C SER A 158 -2.17 -21.08 8.28
N VAL A 159 -1.57 -19.93 8.02
CA VAL A 159 -0.98 -19.05 9.04
C VAL A 159 -2.04 -18.13 9.64
N ILE A 160 -3.05 -17.76 8.88
CA ILE A 160 -4.14 -16.89 9.33
C ILE A 160 -5.34 -17.78 9.65
N GLY A 161 -5.49 -18.17 10.91
CA GLY A 161 -6.65 -18.90 11.41
C GLY A 161 -7.95 -18.08 11.26
N PRO A 162 -9.12 -18.66 11.63
CA PRO A 162 -10.36 -17.92 11.71
C PRO A 162 -10.16 -16.62 12.51
N ARG A 163 -10.58 -15.48 11.95
CA ARG A 163 -10.43 -14.19 12.61
C ARG A 163 -11.66 -13.31 12.43
N LEU A 164 -11.86 -12.42 13.40
CA LEU A 164 -12.80 -11.33 13.32
C LEU A 164 -12.03 -10.02 13.53
N LEU A 165 -12.08 -9.13 12.55
CA LEU A 165 -11.38 -7.85 12.55
C LEU A 165 -12.38 -6.72 12.40
N VAL A 166 -12.19 -5.63 13.14
CA VAL A 166 -12.86 -4.35 12.92
C VAL A 166 -11.80 -3.28 12.72
N ALA A 167 -11.90 -2.54 11.63
CA ALA A 167 -11.00 -1.44 11.32
C ALA A 167 -11.76 -0.11 11.24
N TRP A 168 -11.10 0.95 11.69
CA TRP A 168 -11.61 2.31 11.72
C TRP A 168 -10.67 3.27 11.00
N PRO A 169 -11.19 4.08 10.05
CA PRO A 169 -10.41 5.13 9.37
C PRO A 169 -9.79 6.13 10.36
N ALA A 170 -10.55 6.50 11.39
CA ALA A 170 -10.07 7.40 12.41
C ALA A 170 -8.93 6.79 13.21
N GLY A 171 -7.81 7.52 13.31
CA GLY A 171 -6.62 7.05 14.01
C GLY A 171 -5.89 5.88 13.34
N ASN A 172 -6.28 5.47 12.13
CA ASN A 172 -5.80 4.24 11.48
C ASN A 172 -5.78 3.08 12.46
N SER A 173 -6.94 2.77 13.03
CA SER A 173 -7.07 1.93 14.22
C SER A 173 -7.97 0.73 13.98
N GLY A 174 -7.96 -0.21 14.90
CA GLY A 174 -8.81 -1.39 14.82
C GLY A 174 -8.62 -2.35 15.97
N VAL A 175 -9.41 -3.41 15.91
CA VAL A 175 -9.30 -4.57 16.79
C VAL A 175 -9.36 -5.84 15.98
N VAL A 176 -8.64 -6.89 16.41
CA VAL A 176 -8.73 -8.21 15.81
C VAL A 176 -8.69 -9.29 16.87
N ALA A 177 -9.46 -10.33 16.65
CA ALA A 177 -9.49 -11.57 17.43
C ALA A 177 -9.18 -12.76 16.51
N PHE A 178 -8.18 -13.55 16.86
CA PHE A 178 -7.82 -14.81 16.18
C PHE A 178 -8.31 -15.99 16.99
N PHE A 179 -8.88 -16.95 16.28
CA PHE A 179 -9.51 -18.12 16.91
C PHE A 179 -8.88 -19.42 16.43
N LEU A 180 -8.84 -20.39 17.31
CA LEU A 180 -8.57 -21.79 16.98
C LEU A 180 -9.79 -22.64 17.32
N PRO A 181 -10.05 -23.69 16.51
CA PRO A 181 -11.08 -24.67 16.86
C PRO A 181 -10.66 -25.43 18.13
N GLN A 182 -11.57 -25.58 19.10
CA GLN A 182 -11.27 -26.25 20.36
C GLN A 182 -11.03 -27.76 20.18
N ASN A 183 -11.53 -28.35 19.08
CA ASN A 183 -11.28 -29.73 18.72
C ASN A 183 -9.89 -29.97 18.10
N GLY A 184 -9.09 -28.90 17.84
CA GLY A 184 -7.76 -28.98 17.25
C GLY A 184 -7.72 -29.34 15.75
N VAL A 185 -8.86 -29.37 15.06
CA VAL A 185 -8.94 -29.71 13.63
C VAL A 185 -9.00 -28.44 12.80
N ASN A 186 -7.93 -28.13 12.08
CA ASN A 186 -7.89 -26.97 11.19
C ASN A 186 -9.02 -27.03 10.15
N GLY A 187 -9.64 -25.87 9.88
CA GLY A 187 -10.75 -25.73 8.95
C GLY A 187 -12.11 -26.20 9.48
N SER A 188 -12.21 -26.68 10.73
CA SER A 188 -13.48 -27.09 11.33
C SER A 188 -14.25 -25.94 11.98
N LEU A 189 -13.62 -24.80 12.22
CA LEU A 189 -14.25 -23.64 12.83
C LEU A 189 -14.71 -22.67 11.74
N GLY A 190 -16.02 -22.54 11.60
CA GLY A 190 -16.67 -21.51 10.79
C GLY A 190 -17.09 -20.34 11.68
N ILE A 191 -16.82 -19.13 11.21
CA ILE A 191 -17.26 -17.86 11.80
C ILE A 191 -18.07 -17.13 10.75
N GLY A 192 -19.25 -16.60 11.11
CA GLY A 192 -20.07 -15.81 10.19
C GLY A 192 -20.83 -14.72 10.93
N LEU A 193 -21.21 -13.69 10.20
CA LEU A 193 -22.17 -12.70 10.70
C LEU A 193 -23.60 -13.18 10.42
N VAL A 194 -24.47 -12.96 11.36
CA VAL A 194 -25.89 -13.30 11.26
C VAL A 194 -26.69 -11.98 11.17
N ASN A 195 -27.67 -11.95 10.27
CA ASN A 195 -28.56 -10.80 10.19
C ASN A 195 -29.32 -10.63 11.49
N GLY A 196 -29.30 -9.41 12.01
CA GLY A 196 -30.14 -9.02 13.14
C GLY A 196 -31.62 -8.87 12.74
N THR A 197 -32.40 -8.27 13.62
CA THR A 197 -33.83 -7.98 13.37
C THR A 197 -34.05 -6.96 12.24
N SER A 198 -33.02 -6.25 11.81
CA SER A 198 -33.04 -5.19 10.78
C SER A 198 -32.70 -5.69 9.36
N ASP A 199 -32.51 -6.98 9.16
CA ASP A 199 -32.05 -7.58 7.89
C ASP A 199 -30.64 -7.09 7.45
N GLN A 200 -29.93 -6.39 8.34
CA GLN A 200 -28.55 -5.94 8.14
C GLN A 200 -27.66 -6.55 9.22
N PRO A 201 -26.46 -7.05 8.86
CA PRO A 201 -25.59 -7.71 9.83
C PRO A 201 -24.95 -6.72 10.81
N LEU A 202 -24.79 -5.45 10.44
CA LEU A 202 -24.08 -4.45 11.23
C LEU A 202 -25.03 -3.37 11.76
N SER A 203 -24.74 -2.88 12.97
CA SER A 203 -25.42 -1.75 13.59
C SER A 203 -24.39 -0.80 14.22
N GLY A 204 -24.50 0.50 13.96
CA GLY A 204 -23.63 1.51 14.55
C GLY A 204 -23.82 1.62 16.07
N VAL A 205 -22.74 1.89 16.77
CA VAL A 205 -22.72 2.13 18.22
C VAL A 205 -22.24 3.56 18.45
N ASN A 206 -23.01 4.32 19.22
CA ASN A 206 -22.63 5.63 19.69
C ASN A 206 -22.99 5.78 21.16
N ILE A 207 -21.98 5.79 22.03
CA ILE A 207 -22.15 5.96 23.47
C ILE A 207 -21.59 7.34 23.83
N PRO A 208 -22.44 8.27 24.31
CA PRO A 208 -21.99 9.59 24.70
C PRO A 208 -20.87 9.56 25.72
N ALA A 209 -19.94 10.53 25.63
CA ALA A 209 -18.92 10.72 26.65
C ALA A 209 -19.58 10.94 28.02
N ASN A 210 -18.96 10.39 29.05
CA ASN A 210 -19.34 10.58 30.43
C ASN A 210 -18.17 11.08 31.27
N ASP A 211 -18.38 11.33 32.56
CA ASP A 211 -17.34 11.86 33.48
C ASP A 211 -16.08 10.98 33.58
N SER A 212 -16.16 9.71 33.14
CA SER A 212 -15.01 8.79 33.11
C SER A 212 -14.30 8.72 31.76
N SER A 213 -14.81 9.39 30.74
CA SER A 213 -14.16 9.47 29.43
C SER A 213 -12.96 10.41 29.47
N LEU A 214 -11.77 9.85 29.22
CA LEU A 214 -10.51 10.64 29.24
C LEU A 214 -10.39 11.55 28.01
N THR A 215 -10.94 11.12 26.86
CA THR A 215 -10.90 11.90 25.63
C THR A 215 -11.94 13.01 25.57
N GLY A 216 -13.03 12.89 26.33
CA GLY A 216 -14.22 13.74 26.17
C GLY A 216 -15.02 13.44 24.90
N ASN A 217 -14.60 12.48 24.07
CA ASN A 217 -15.29 12.07 22.86
C ASN A 217 -16.32 10.96 23.15
N PRO A 218 -17.38 10.84 22.34
CA PRO A 218 -18.26 9.69 22.39
C PRO A 218 -17.48 8.43 22.01
N ARG A 219 -17.88 7.28 22.56
CA ARG A 219 -17.37 5.99 22.12
C ARG A 219 -18.21 5.51 20.95
N VAL A 220 -17.58 5.37 19.80
CA VAL A 220 -18.25 4.95 18.55
C VAL A 220 -17.71 3.61 18.07
N GLY A 221 -18.45 2.94 17.21
CA GLY A 221 -18.06 1.66 16.64
C GLY A 221 -19.22 0.88 16.06
N ILE A 222 -19.13 -0.45 16.16
CA ILE A 222 -20.06 -1.38 15.52
C ILE A 222 -20.51 -2.47 16.47
N SER A 223 -21.74 -2.94 16.30
CA SER A 223 -22.29 -4.14 16.92
C SER A 223 -22.85 -5.08 15.86
N THR A 224 -22.68 -6.39 16.05
CA THR A 224 -23.14 -7.43 15.13
C THR A 224 -23.39 -8.75 15.87
N LEU A 225 -24.16 -9.63 15.26
CA LEU A 225 -24.28 -11.01 15.72
C LEU A 225 -23.25 -11.88 14.99
N VAL A 226 -22.38 -12.52 15.76
CA VAL A 226 -21.36 -13.45 15.26
C VAL A 226 -21.73 -14.86 15.67
N GLU A 227 -21.79 -15.77 14.71
CA GLU A 227 -22.04 -17.20 14.94
C GLU A 227 -20.74 -18.00 14.84
N PHE A 228 -20.52 -18.88 15.81
CA PHE A 228 -19.47 -19.90 15.81
C PHE A 228 -20.13 -21.27 15.64
N ASN A 229 -19.86 -21.98 14.56
CA ASN A 229 -20.43 -23.31 14.29
C ASN A 229 -19.90 -24.40 15.22
N SER A 230 -18.80 -24.16 15.93
CA SER A 230 -18.18 -25.06 16.90
C SER A 230 -17.45 -24.23 17.99
N SER A 231 -17.11 -24.87 19.09
CA SER A 231 -16.41 -24.21 20.19
C SER A 231 -15.04 -23.73 19.74
N ALA A 232 -14.72 -22.50 20.11
CA ALA A 232 -13.52 -21.77 19.71
C ALA A 232 -12.71 -21.29 20.90
N VAL A 233 -11.41 -21.13 20.70
CA VAL A 233 -10.51 -20.44 21.63
C VAL A 233 -9.98 -19.19 20.94
N LEU A 234 -10.27 -18.00 21.49
CA LEU A 234 -9.58 -16.78 21.12
C LEU A 234 -8.17 -16.83 21.72
N THR A 235 -7.17 -16.92 20.87
CA THR A 235 -5.75 -17.11 21.26
C THR A 235 -4.94 -15.84 21.24
N VAL A 236 -5.22 -14.96 20.28
CA VAL A 236 -4.56 -13.67 20.14
C VAL A 236 -5.60 -12.59 19.91
N ALA A 237 -5.45 -11.49 20.62
CA ALA A 237 -6.19 -10.25 20.39
C ALA A 237 -5.21 -9.10 20.20
N LEU A 238 -5.50 -8.21 19.24
CA LEU A 238 -4.82 -6.92 19.13
C LEU A 238 -5.86 -5.82 19.16
N LEU A 239 -5.58 -4.76 19.91
CA LEU A 239 -6.43 -3.59 20.04
C LEU A 239 -5.53 -2.36 19.88
N GLY A 240 -5.73 -1.57 18.83
CA GLY A 240 -4.91 -0.38 18.58
C GLY A 240 -4.83 -0.01 17.12
N SER A 241 -3.62 0.05 16.55
CA SER A 241 -3.42 0.47 15.16
C SER A 241 -3.64 -0.65 14.16
N VAL A 242 -4.26 -0.32 13.02
CA VAL A 242 -4.32 -1.19 11.84
C VAL A 242 -2.93 -1.64 11.40
N ARG A 243 -1.91 -0.79 11.52
CA ARG A 243 -0.53 -1.15 11.17
C ARG A 243 -0.04 -2.37 11.96
N THR A 244 -0.30 -2.41 13.27
CA THR A 244 0.07 -3.57 14.10
C THR A 244 -0.75 -4.81 13.74
N LEU A 245 -2.03 -4.64 13.36
CA LEU A 245 -2.86 -5.73 12.89
C LEU A 245 -2.30 -6.32 11.58
N ARG A 246 -1.98 -5.46 10.61
CA ARG A 246 -1.41 -5.86 9.32
C ARG A 246 -0.07 -6.56 9.48
N ASP A 247 0.84 -5.97 10.23
CA ASP A 247 2.18 -6.54 10.45
C ASP A 247 2.11 -7.91 11.16
N PHE A 248 1.14 -8.12 12.04
CA PHE A 248 0.92 -9.44 12.64
C PHE A 248 0.34 -10.46 11.66
N THR A 249 -0.57 -10.05 10.78
CA THR A 249 -1.23 -10.97 9.84
C THR A 249 -0.37 -11.29 8.62
N GLU A 250 0.45 -10.37 8.15
CA GLU A 250 1.16 -10.45 6.87
C GLU A 250 2.67 -10.38 6.98
N GLY A 251 3.15 -9.88 8.10
CA GLY A 251 4.58 -9.71 8.38
C GLY A 251 5.17 -10.84 9.21
N PRO A 252 6.14 -10.53 10.04
CA PRO A 252 6.84 -11.49 10.88
C PRO A 252 6.00 -12.03 12.06
N SER A 253 4.70 -11.73 12.12
CA SER A 253 3.78 -12.13 13.23
C SER A 253 4.24 -11.66 14.60
N ILE A 254 4.81 -10.47 14.68
CA ILE A 254 5.33 -9.90 15.93
C ILE A 254 4.21 -9.29 16.75
N LEU A 255 4.11 -9.68 18.03
CA LEU A 255 3.30 -9.00 19.02
C LEU A 255 4.17 -7.99 19.77
N ILE A 256 3.72 -6.74 19.84
CA ILE A 256 4.42 -5.66 20.55
C ILE A 256 4.09 -5.77 22.05
N PRO A 257 5.04 -6.09 22.93
CA PRO A 257 4.75 -6.38 24.34
C PRO A 257 3.99 -5.25 25.05
N VAL A 258 4.43 -4.00 24.92
CA VAL A 258 3.78 -2.87 25.59
C VAL A 258 2.31 -2.67 25.13
N VAL A 259 1.98 -3.07 23.91
CA VAL A 259 0.60 -3.06 23.39
C VAL A 259 -0.18 -4.24 23.93
N GLN A 260 0.44 -5.44 23.90
CA GLN A 260 -0.23 -6.67 24.31
C GLN A 260 -0.52 -6.69 25.81
N ASP A 261 0.44 -6.36 26.64
CA ASP A 261 0.31 -6.43 28.10
C ASP A 261 -0.72 -5.44 28.65
N ALA A 262 -0.98 -4.35 27.93
CA ALA A 262 -2.00 -3.36 28.28
C ALA A 262 -3.44 -3.83 28.02
N ILE A 263 -3.67 -4.95 27.34
CA ILE A 263 -5.03 -5.48 27.11
C ILE A 263 -5.58 -6.10 28.40
N VAL A 264 -6.70 -5.57 28.85
CA VAL A 264 -7.43 -6.05 30.04
C VAL A 264 -8.57 -6.96 29.61
N PHE A 265 -8.64 -8.14 30.23
CA PHE A 265 -9.70 -9.12 30.02
C PHE A 265 -10.65 -9.11 31.21
N SER A 266 -11.95 -8.98 31.00
CA SER A 266 -12.95 -8.88 32.03
C SER A 266 -14.20 -9.70 31.68
N SER A 267 -14.78 -10.42 32.64
CA SER A 267 -16.07 -11.10 32.51
C SER A 267 -17.21 -10.09 32.72
N THR A 268 -18.32 -10.26 31.99
CA THR A 268 -19.56 -9.51 32.22
C THR A 268 -20.57 -10.31 33.02
N SER A 269 -21.54 -9.65 33.63
CA SER A 269 -22.54 -10.28 34.49
C SER A 269 -23.49 -11.21 33.72
N ASP A 270 -23.59 -11.08 32.43
CA ASP A 270 -24.40 -11.84 31.48
C ASP A 270 -23.66 -13.03 30.83
N GLY A 271 -22.51 -13.38 31.36
CA GLY A 271 -21.71 -14.53 30.91
C GLY A 271 -20.80 -14.23 29.70
N GLY A 272 -20.68 -12.97 29.34
CA GLY A 272 -19.82 -12.52 28.28
C GLY A 272 -18.40 -12.16 28.73
N ALA A 273 -17.59 -11.67 27.80
CA ALA A 273 -16.23 -11.16 28.01
C ALA A 273 -16.01 -9.83 27.28
N VAL A 274 -15.23 -8.96 27.90
CA VAL A 274 -14.77 -7.68 27.32
C VAL A 274 -13.25 -7.67 27.34
N LEU A 275 -12.66 -7.29 26.21
CA LEU A 275 -11.26 -6.95 26.06
C LEU A 275 -11.18 -5.45 25.84
N SER A 276 -10.37 -4.75 26.63
CA SER A 276 -10.19 -3.30 26.48
C SER A 276 -8.73 -2.92 26.63
N ARG A 277 -8.35 -1.81 25.98
CA ARG A 277 -7.01 -1.27 26.08
C ARG A 277 -7.03 0.24 26.07
N LEU A 278 -6.31 0.84 27.01
CA LEU A 278 -5.92 2.25 26.94
C LEU A 278 -4.70 2.36 26.03
N TRP A 279 -4.75 3.28 25.05
CA TRP A 279 -3.66 3.46 24.10
C TRP A 279 -2.43 4.09 24.75
N LEU A 280 -1.33 4.13 23.99
CA LEU A 280 -0.07 4.71 24.48
C LEU A 280 -0.13 6.25 24.65
N ASP A 281 -1.15 6.90 24.13
CA ASP A 281 -1.46 8.31 24.40
C ASP A 281 -2.05 8.55 25.79
N ASN A 282 -2.39 7.50 26.54
CA ASN A 282 -2.99 7.49 27.87
C ASN A 282 -4.38 8.16 27.97
N ILE A 283 -5.07 8.36 26.85
CA ILE A 283 -6.43 8.96 26.83
C ILE A 283 -7.41 8.14 25.98
N THR A 284 -6.97 7.61 24.84
CA THR A 284 -7.85 6.86 23.91
C THR A 284 -8.04 5.43 24.39
N THR A 285 -9.27 4.93 24.28
CA THR A 285 -9.61 3.55 24.65
C THR A 285 -10.24 2.83 23.48
N SER A 286 -9.78 1.61 23.20
CA SER A 286 -10.45 0.66 22.31
C SER A 286 -10.93 -0.56 23.09
N SER A 287 -12.06 -1.15 22.66
CA SER A 287 -12.59 -2.34 23.27
C SER A 287 -13.32 -3.23 22.28
N MET A 288 -13.37 -4.53 22.57
CA MET A 288 -14.27 -5.48 21.94
C MET A 288 -14.90 -6.40 22.99
N SER A 289 -16.13 -6.82 22.75
CA SER A 289 -16.87 -7.68 23.67
C SER A 289 -17.63 -8.75 22.92
N PHE A 290 -17.78 -9.90 23.59
CA PHE A 290 -18.60 -11.01 23.16
C PHE A 290 -19.59 -11.34 24.27
N VAL A 291 -20.89 -11.29 23.99
CA VAL A 291 -21.95 -11.58 24.94
C VAL A 291 -22.86 -12.68 24.36
N PRO A 292 -23.01 -13.84 24.97
CA PRO A 292 -23.89 -14.89 24.47
C PRO A 292 -25.32 -14.36 24.30
N THR A 293 -25.94 -14.66 23.15
CA THR A 293 -27.35 -14.28 22.91
C THR A 293 -28.33 -15.24 23.53
N ASP A 294 -27.88 -16.47 23.85
CA ASP A 294 -28.66 -17.52 24.46
C ASP A 294 -27.92 -18.11 25.67
N SER A 295 -28.61 -18.19 26.80
CA SER A 295 -28.10 -18.81 28.02
C SER A 295 -27.79 -20.31 27.88
N SER A 296 -28.29 -20.98 26.84
CA SER A 296 -28.02 -22.39 26.54
C SER A 296 -26.60 -22.65 26.06
N SER A 297 -25.93 -21.63 25.45
CA SER A 297 -24.53 -21.74 24.95
C SER A 297 -23.48 -21.83 26.08
N GLY A 298 -23.85 -21.49 27.33
CA GLY A 298 -22.92 -21.40 28.46
C GLY A 298 -22.09 -20.11 28.46
N PRO A 299 -21.46 -19.78 29.60
CA PRO A 299 -20.68 -18.58 29.73
C PRO A 299 -19.31 -18.71 29.01
N ILE A 300 -18.76 -17.56 28.55
CA ILE A 300 -17.38 -17.46 28.08
C ILE A 300 -16.46 -17.64 29.28
N THR A 301 -15.44 -18.48 29.13
CA THR A 301 -14.41 -18.68 30.16
C THR A 301 -13.14 -17.91 29.80
N ILE A 302 -12.66 -17.10 30.73
CA ILE A 302 -11.39 -16.40 30.59
C ILE A 302 -10.30 -17.23 31.28
N ASN A 303 -9.34 -17.71 30.47
CA ASN A 303 -8.17 -18.44 30.95
C ASN A 303 -6.91 -17.63 30.66
N ASN A 304 -6.39 -16.91 31.67
CA ASN A 304 -5.29 -16.00 31.49
C ASN A 304 -5.60 -14.95 30.41
N ARG A 305 -4.96 -15.03 29.25
CA ARG A 305 -5.16 -14.10 28.12
C ARG A 305 -5.88 -14.76 26.92
N THR A 306 -6.62 -15.82 27.16
CA THR A 306 -7.44 -16.50 26.13
C THR A 306 -8.91 -16.52 26.55
N LEU A 307 -9.80 -16.59 25.58
CA LEU A 307 -11.22 -16.81 25.80
C LEU A 307 -11.62 -18.17 25.23
N GLU A 308 -12.33 -18.98 26.00
CA GLU A 308 -13.01 -20.16 25.52
C GLU A 308 -14.47 -19.79 25.25
N LEU A 309 -14.87 -19.89 23.95
CA LEU A 309 -16.23 -19.62 23.50
C LEU A 309 -16.90 -20.92 23.10
N PRO A 310 -17.99 -21.34 23.77
CA PRO A 310 -18.84 -22.40 23.27
C PRO A 310 -19.37 -22.12 21.87
N ALA A 311 -19.78 -23.17 21.13
CA ALA A 311 -20.52 -22.99 19.88
C ALA A 311 -21.81 -22.19 20.12
N GLY A 312 -22.15 -21.28 19.24
CA GLY A 312 -23.38 -20.47 19.38
C GLY A 312 -23.23 -19.06 18.80
N THR A 313 -24.22 -18.25 19.06
CA THR A 313 -24.29 -16.85 18.57
C THR A 313 -24.00 -15.87 19.71
N TYR A 314 -23.19 -14.87 19.40
CA TYR A 314 -22.74 -13.83 20.31
C TYR A 314 -23.08 -12.46 19.77
N ASN A 315 -23.56 -11.57 20.63
CA ASN A 315 -23.54 -10.14 20.34
C ASN A 315 -22.10 -9.66 20.49
N PHE A 316 -21.48 -9.35 19.37
CA PHE A 316 -20.14 -8.78 19.31
C PHE A 316 -20.25 -7.27 19.20
N THR A 317 -19.48 -6.55 19.99
CA THR A 317 -19.41 -5.08 19.91
C THR A 317 -17.94 -4.64 19.95
N ALA A 318 -17.55 -3.79 19.02
CA ALA A 318 -16.24 -3.16 19.00
C ALA A 318 -16.38 -1.65 18.97
N THR A 319 -15.68 -0.96 19.86
CA THR A 319 -15.77 0.50 20.01
C THR A 319 -14.44 1.15 20.36
N PHE A 320 -14.32 2.44 20.05
CA PHE A 320 -13.20 3.29 20.42
C PHE A 320 -13.65 4.75 20.56
N ASP A 321 -12.83 5.62 21.13
CA ASP A 321 -13.16 7.02 21.41
C ASP A 321 -12.13 8.00 20.82
N TYR A 322 -11.45 7.64 19.74
CA TYR A 322 -10.58 8.53 18.96
C TYR A 322 -11.43 9.53 18.15
N PRO A 323 -10.97 10.78 17.93
CA PRO A 323 -11.69 11.77 17.12
C PRO A 323 -11.99 11.26 15.70
N GLN A 324 -13.25 11.43 15.27
CA GLN A 324 -13.69 10.91 13.97
C GLN A 324 -13.32 11.83 12.81
N LEU A 325 -13.17 11.26 11.61
CA LEU A 325 -13.00 11.98 10.36
C LEU A 325 -14.36 12.36 9.77
N GLU A 326 -14.44 13.47 9.05
CA GLU A 326 -15.66 13.88 8.34
C GLU A 326 -15.70 13.21 6.96
N GLN A 327 -16.55 12.19 6.82
CA GLN A 327 -16.72 11.44 5.59
C GLN A 327 -17.43 12.27 4.50
N LEU A 328 -16.94 12.18 3.28
CA LEU A 328 -17.64 12.65 2.09
C LEU A 328 -18.62 11.56 1.61
N SER A 329 -19.92 11.80 1.76
CA SER A 329 -20.94 10.88 1.22
C SER A 329 -20.78 10.72 -0.30
N ALA A 330 -21.38 9.68 -0.90
CA ALA A 330 -21.34 9.47 -2.34
C ALA A 330 -21.77 10.72 -3.15
N THR A 331 -22.74 11.49 -2.62
CA THR A 331 -23.18 12.73 -3.24
C THR A 331 -22.20 13.90 -3.06
N LYS A 332 -21.36 13.88 -2.01
CA LYS A 332 -20.36 14.91 -1.75
C LYS A 332 -19.01 14.61 -2.43
N VAL A 333 -18.66 13.34 -2.60
CA VAL A 333 -17.39 12.97 -3.24
C VAL A 333 -17.43 13.10 -4.75
N LEU A 334 -18.61 12.96 -5.37
CA LEU A 334 -18.82 13.11 -6.80
C LEU A 334 -19.23 14.53 -7.17
N ASN A 335 -18.76 15.02 -8.32
CA ASN A 335 -19.21 16.29 -8.86
C ASN A 335 -20.69 16.22 -9.34
N PRO A 336 -21.38 17.35 -9.54
CA PRO A 336 -22.79 17.36 -9.93
C PRO A 336 -23.10 16.60 -11.24
N GLN A 337 -22.16 16.56 -12.17
CA GLN A 337 -22.32 15.91 -13.47
C GLN A 337 -22.25 14.38 -13.38
N SER A 338 -21.59 13.88 -12.33
CA SER A 338 -21.31 12.46 -12.12
C SER A 338 -22.25 11.76 -11.13
N GLN A 339 -23.27 12.47 -10.60
CA GLN A 339 -24.20 11.92 -9.60
C GLN A 339 -24.97 10.67 -10.11
N ALA A 340 -25.15 10.53 -11.43
CA ALA A 340 -25.76 9.35 -12.00
C ALA A 340 -24.99 8.05 -11.73
N LEU A 341 -23.68 8.13 -11.46
CA LEU A 341 -22.84 6.99 -11.12
C LEU A 341 -23.30 6.29 -9.84
N ILE A 342 -23.93 7.01 -8.89
CA ILE A 342 -24.44 6.43 -7.64
C ILE A 342 -25.45 5.31 -7.94
N ALA A 343 -26.30 5.50 -8.94
CA ALA A 343 -27.26 4.46 -9.35
C ALA A 343 -26.68 3.45 -10.35
N GLN A 344 -25.69 3.83 -11.15
CA GLN A 344 -25.08 2.99 -12.18
C GLN A 344 -24.01 2.05 -11.61
N SER A 345 -23.27 2.49 -10.59
CA SER A 345 -22.14 1.79 -9.99
C SER A 345 -22.18 1.96 -8.46
N PRO A 346 -23.26 1.48 -7.79
CA PRO A 346 -23.50 1.73 -6.38
C PRO A 346 -22.36 1.21 -5.50
N ASP A 347 -21.81 0.03 -5.79
CA ASP A 347 -20.73 -0.57 -5.02
C ASP A 347 -19.46 0.29 -5.07
N GLN A 348 -19.05 0.73 -6.26
CA GLN A 348 -17.85 1.53 -6.44
C GLN A 348 -18.00 2.93 -5.83
N THR A 349 -19.18 3.55 -5.94
CA THR A 349 -19.42 4.88 -5.37
C THR A 349 -19.58 4.83 -3.84
N THR A 350 -20.10 3.75 -3.29
CA THR A 350 -20.10 3.49 -1.86
C THR A 350 -18.69 3.30 -1.32
N SER A 351 -17.86 2.49 -2.01
CA SER A 351 -16.45 2.31 -1.67
C SER A 351 -15.66 3.61 -1.76
N LEU A 352 -15.90 4.41 -2.82
CA LEU A 352 -15.26 5.73 -2.96
C LEU A 352 -15.63 6.66 -1.80
N SER A 353 -16.91 6.68 -1.38
CA SER A 353 -17.35 7.43 -0.22
C SER A 353 -16.68 6.96 1.07
N PHE A 354 -16.60 5.64 1.30
CA PHE A 354 -15.95 5.06 2.48
C PHE A 354 -14.47 5.45 2.58
N LEU A 355 -13.78 5.60 1.46
CA LEU A 355 -12.36 5.97 1.38
C LEU A 355 -12.13 7.50 1.35
N SER A 356 -13.19 8.33 1.35
CA SER A 356 -13.07 9.78 1.12
C SER A 356 -13.53 10.59 2.31
N TYR A 357 -12.65 11.48 2.79
CA TYR A 357 -12.87 12.38 3.92
C TYR A 357 -12.48 13.81 3.55
N SER A 358 -13.05 14.79 4.22
CA SER A 358 -12.76 16.21 3.95
C SER A 358 -11.29 16.58 4.17
N GLN A 359 -10.58 15.83 5.01
CA GLN A 359 -9.16 16.05 5.33
C GLN A 359 -8.19 15.27 4.46
N LYS A 360 -8.62 14.17 3.83
CA LYS A 360 -7.79 13.26 3.03
C LYS A 360 -8.63 12.16 2.38
N LEU A 361 -8.09 11.53 1.35
CA LEU A 361 -8.58 10.26 0.85
C LEU A 361 -7.65 9.13 1.33
N LEU A 362 -8.23 7.98 1.67
CA LEU A 362 -7.52 6.82 2.17
C LEU A 362 -7.15 5.88 1.00
N ALA A 363 -6.03 5.20 1.11
CA ALA A 363 -5.52 4.36 0.03
C ALA A 363 -6.38 3.12 -0.22
N GLY A 364 -6.91 2.48 0.82
CA GLY A 364 -7.67 1.26 0.65
C GLY A 364 -8.51 0.88 1.86
N ALA A 365 -9.07 -0.31 1.80
CA ALA A 365 -9.75 -0.98 2.88
C ALA A 365 -8.78 -1.30 4.05
N TRP A 366 -9.13 -2.20 4.97
CA TRP A 366 -8.46 -2.33 6.27
C TRP A 366 -6.92 -2.40 6.20
N ARG A 367 -6.33 -3.02 5.18
CA ARG A 367 -4.86 -3.15 5.05
C ARG A 367 -4.17 -1.82 4.83
N PHE A 368 -4.81 -0.89 4.13
CA PHE A 368 -4.30 0.42 3.73
C PHE A 368 -5.24 1.56 4.15
N LEU A 369 -5.88 1.40 5.31
CA LEU A 369 -6.94 2.30 5.80
C LEU A 369 -6.35 3.60 6.39
N THR A 370 -5.44 4.23 5.64
CA THR A 370 -4.83 5.50 6.01
C THR A 370 -4.48 6.31 4.74
N TYR A 371 -3.87 7.48 4.92
CA TYR A 371 -3.39 8.29 3.82
C TYR A 371 -2.11 7.71 3.23
N PHE A 372 -2.11 7.55 1.90
CA PHE A 372 -0.93 7.33 1.08
C PHE A 372 -0.90 8.41 -0.01
N GLY A 373 0.22 9.14 -0.09
CA GLY A 373 0.34 10.28 -1.00
C GLY A 373 0.30 9.90 -2.47
N ARG A 374 1.01 8.83 -2.85
CA ARG A 374 1.01 8.27 -4.21
C ARG A 374 -0.39 7.87 -4.64
N ASP A 375 -1.03 7.04 -3.84
CA ASP A 375 -2.34 6.44 -4.14
C ASP A 375 -3.41 7.53 -4.29
N SER A 376 -3.41 8.49 -3.37
CA SER A 376 -4.34 9.62 -3.42
C SER A 376 -4.15 10.47 -4.67
N MET A 377 -2.90 10.76 -5.06
CA MET A 377 -2.61 11.62 -6.22
C MET A 377 -2.83 10.90 -7.55
N ILE A 378 -2.43 9.62 -7.69
CA ILE A 378 -2.73 8.82 -8.89
C ILE A 378 -4.23 8.68 -9.07
N SER A 379 -4.95 8.37 -7.98
CA SER A 379 -6.41 8.26 -8.00
C SER A 379 -7.06 9.57 -8.41
N ALA A 380 -6.61 10.70 -7.84
CA ALA A 380 -7.15 12.01 -8.20
C ALA A 380 -6.87 12.38 -9.66
N LEU A 381 -5.68 12.05 -10.20
CA LEU A 381 -5.35 12.29 -11.60
C LEU A 381 -6.27 11.52 -12.56
N LEU A 382 -6.65 10.30 -12.21
CA LEU A 382 -7.53 9.47 -13.05
C LEU A 382 -9.02 9.74 -12.78
N LEU A 383 -9.42 9.97 -11.52
CA LEU A 383 -10.80 10.19 -11.10
C LEU A 383 -11.25 11.66 -11.22
N GLN A 384 -10.35 12.62 -11.50
CA GLN A 384 -10.69 14.04 -11.56
C GLN A 384 -11.96 14.36 -12.36
N PRO A 385 -12.26 13.71 -13.49
CA PRO A 385 -13.49 13.98 -14.23
C PRO A 385 -14.79 13.75 -13.44
N VAL A 386 -14.76 12.96 -12.38
CA VAL A 386 -15.93 12.58 -11.57
C VAL A 386 -15.88 13.10 -10.13
N LEU A 387 -14.71 13.47 -9.63
CA LEU A 387 -14.56 13.96 -8.24
C LEU A 387 -15.15 15.36 -8.05
N SER A 388 -15.63 15.62 -6.84
CA SER A 388 -16.12 16.94 -6.45
C SER A 388 -14.98 17.97 -6.36
N GLU A 389 -15.32 19.17 -6.76
CA GLU A 389 -14.44 20.32 -6.91
C GLU A 389 -14.85 21.45 -5.95
N GLY A 390 -13.96 22.41 -5.75
CA GLY A 390 -14.22 23.57 -4.88
C GLY A 390 -13.91 23.29 -3.43
N GLU A 391 -14.30 24.24 -2.58
CA GLU A 391 -14.05 24.17 -1.14
C GLU A 391 -14.77 22.99 -0.50
N GLY A 392 -13.99 22.16 0.23
CA GLY A 392 -14.50 20.93 0.83
C GLY A 392 -14.71 19.79 -0.18
N GLY A 393 -14.36 19.98 -1.46
CA GLY A 393 -14.41 18.95 -2.48
C GLY A 393 -13.23 17.98 -2.41
N ALA A 394 -13.40 16.79 -3.00
CA ALA A 394 -12.43 15.71 -2.94
C ALA A 394 -11.08 16.07 -3.59
N VAL A 395 -11.07 16.85 -4.69
CA VAL A 395 -9.84 17.27 -5.36
C VAL A 395 -9.01 18.19 -4.45
N GLU A 396 -9.66 19.20 -3.80
CA GLU A 396 -8.96 20.07 -2.86
C GLU A 396 -8.51 19.30 -1.61
N ALA A 397 -9.27 18.31 -1.14
CA ALA A 397 -8.88 17.46 -0.02
C ALA A 397 -7.58 16.66 -0.32
N VAL A 398 -7.43 16.12 -1.53
CA VAL A 398 -6.18 15.42 -1.93
C VAL A 398 -5.00 16.40 -1.96
N ILE A 399 -5.13 17.55 -2.63
CA ILE A 399 -4.03 18.52 -2.74
C ILE A 399 -3.63 19.05 -1.35
N ALA A 400 -4.62 19.39 -0.53
CA ALA A 400 -4.39 19.85 0.85
C ALA A 400 -3.70 18.78 1.70
N ALA A 401 -4.14 17.52 1.61
CA ALA A 401 -3.54 16.41 2.36
C ALA A 401 -2.05 16.22 2.06
N VAL A 402 -1.64 16.39 0.80
CA VAL A 402 -0.23 16.33 0.40
C VAL A 402 0.55 17.52 0.99
N LEU A 403 0.02 18.74 0.86
CA LEU A 403 0.69 19.95 1.35
C LEU A 403 0.81 19.94 2.88
N GLU A 404 -0.23 19.55 3.60
CA GLU A 404 -0.22 19.43 5.07
C GLU A 404 0.89 18.49 5.59
N ARG A 405 1.23 17.44 4.82
CA ARG A 405 2.16 16.37 5.19
C ARG A 405 3.54 16.48 4.54
N LEU A 406 3.80 17.56 3.81
CA LEU A 406 5.08 17.77 3.13
C LEU A 406 6.23 17.87 4.14
N ASN A 407 7.37 17.27 3.84
CA ASN A 407 8.60 17.54 4.61
C ASN A 407 9.11 18.95 4.28
N ARG A 408 8.88 19.90 5.16
CA ARG A 408 9.29 21.30 4.93
C ARG A 408 10.80 21.50 4.83
N THR A 409 11.63 20.53 5.26
CA THR A 409 13.08 20.66 5.25
C THR A 409 13.65 20.42 3.87
N ASP A 410 13.17 19.37 3.16
CA ASP A 410 13.70 18.97 1.86
C ASP A 410 12.65 18.94 0.74
N GLY A 411 11.36 19.14 1.05
CA GLY A 411 10.28 19.16 0.10
C GLY A 411 9.76 17.79 -0.33
N SER A 412 10.14 16.71 0.37
CA SER A 412 9.64 15.36 0.08
C SER A 412 8.14 15.26 0.40
N ALA A 413 7.39 14.62 -0.48
CA ALA A 413 6.00 14.30 -0.23
C ALA A 413 5.89 13.07 0.69
N CYS A 414 4.91 13.10 1.59
CA CYS A 414 4.61 11.98 2.46
C CYS A 414 4.05 10.81 1.64
N HIS A 415 4.69 9.65 1.76
CA HIS A 415 4.16 8.43 1.15
C HIS A 415 3.06 7.81 2.00
N GLU A 416 3.35 7.43 3.23
CA GLU A 416 2.41 6.87 4.19
C GLU A 416 2.44 7.70 5.49
N GLU A 417 1.28 8.12 5.98
CA GLU A 417 1.19 8.75 7.29
C GLU A 417 1.19 7.71 8.40
N THR A 418 1.74 8.09 9.54
CA THR A 418 1.66 7.32 10.78
C THR A 418 0.92 8.17 11.81
N ILE A 419 -0.22 7.69 12.30
CA ILE A 419 -1.09 8.42 13.21
C ILE A 419 -1.55 7.54 14.38
N GLY A 420 -2.22 8.14 15.36
CA GLY A 420 -2.85 7.43 16.47
C GLY A 420 -1.84 6.68 17.36
N ASP A 421 -2.23 5.49 17.77
CA ASP A 421 -1.46 4.66 18.71
C ASP A 421 -0.08 4.27 18.15
N TYR A 422 0.02 3.98 16.85
CA TYR A 422 1.29 3.58 16.24
C TYR A 422 2.28 4.75 16.14
N ALA A 423 1.80 5.97 15.89
CA ALA A 423 2.67 7.16 15.95
C ALA A 423 3.25 7.35 17.33
N THR A 424 2.43 7.20 18.37
CA THR A 424 2.89 7.28 19.77
C THR A 424 3.91 6.18 20.07
N TYR A 425 3.67 4.95 19.60
CA TYR A 425 4.62 3.84 19.75
C TYR A 425 5.97 4.16 19.08
N LEU A 426 5.99 4.60 17.84
CA LEU A 426 7.23 4.92 17.12
C LEU A 426 7.99 6.11 17.76
N ASN A 427 7.27 7.07 18.32
CA ASN A 427 7.90 8.16 19.07
C ASN A 427 8.56 7.65 20.34
N LEU A 428 7.89 6.78 21.08
CA LEU A 428 8.46 6.15 22.29
C LEU A 428 9.71 5.31 21.98
N GLU A 429 9.71 4.56 20.87
CA GLU A 429 10.91 3.82 20.40
C GLU A 429 12.12 4.74 20.17
N LYS A 430 11.88 5.99 19.78
CA LYS A 430 12.90 7.03 19.62
C LYS A 430 13.17 7.81 20.92
N ASN A 431 12.60 7.39 22.05
CA ASN A 431 12.64 8.10 23.35
C ASN A 431 12.02 9.51 23.29
N ILE A 432 11.02 9.71 22.43
CA ILE A 432 10.27 10.96 22.32
C ILE A 432 8.90 10.75 22.95
N THR A 433 8.58 11.49 24.01
CA THR A 433 7.25 11.50 24.61
C THR A 433 6.35 12.44 23.82
N SER A 434 5.71 11.92 22.78
CA SER A 434 4.85 12.68 21.88
C SER A 434 3.81 11.78 21.22
N THR A 435 2.61 12.30 20.98
CA THR A 435 1.55 11.69 20.19
C THR A 435 1.49 12.25 18.76
N ALA A 436 2.44 13.13 18.41
CA ALA A 436 2.50 13.76 17.08
C ALA A 436 2.59 12.71 15.97
N PRO A 437 1.86 12.90 14.89
CA PRO A 437 1.93 12.03 13.73
C PRO A 437 3.29 12.13 13.03
N GLY A 438 3.59 11.12 12.20
CA GLY A 438 4.77 11.07 11.36
C GLY A 438 4.43 10.74 9.92
N CYS A 439 5.42 10.86 9.06
CA CYS A 439 5.33 10.46 7.67
C CYS A 439 6.54 9.66 7.22
N ASP A 440 6.31 8.71 6.33
CA ASP A 440 7.36 8.05 5.55
C ASP A 440 7.65 8.88 4.29
N TYR A 441 8.89 9.27 4.11
CA TYR A 441 9.36 10.09 2.97
C TYR A 441 10.34 9.33 2.07
N LYS A 442 10.43 8.00 2.19
CA LYS A 442 11.44 7.22 1.44
C LYS A 442 11.13 7.10 -0.06
N MET A 443 9.85 7.16 -0.44
CA MET A 443 9.41 6.97 -1.82
C MET A 443 9.74 8.18 -2.68
N VAL A 444 10.51 7.96 -3.76
CA VAL A 444 10.98 9.06 -4.62
C VAL A 444 9.95 9.45 -5.69
N ASP A 445 9.06 8.54 -6.08
CA ASP A 445 8.01 8.79 -7.05
C ASP A 445 6.93 9.75 -6.53
N THR A 446 6.59 9.64 -5.25
CA THR A 446 5.53 10.43 -4.60
C THR A 446 5.78 11.94 -4.72
N ASP A 447 7.04 12.37 -4.83
CA ASP A 447 7.42 13.76 -4.97
C ASP A 447 6.91 14.43 -6.25
N TYR A 448 6.58 13.67 -7.30
CA TYR A 448 6.36 14.21 -8.65
C TYR A 448 4.91 14.29 -9.11
N TYR A 449 3.95 13.74 -8.36
CA TYR A 449 2.54 13.75 -8.77
C TYR A 449 1.81 15.06 -8.46
N LEU A 450 2.24 15.81 -7.43
CA LEU A 450 1.55 17.02 -6.99
C LEU A 450 1.49 18.12 -8.06
N PRO A 451 2.58 18.51 -8.76
CA PRO A 451 2.50 19.54 -9.77
C PRO A 451 1.56 19.22 -10.94
N PRO A 452 1.53 18.02 -11.55
CA PRO A 452 0.53 17.63 -12.54
C PRO A 452 -0.91 17.77 -12.04
N LEU A 453 -1.18 17.32 -10.82
CA LEU A 453 -2.52 17.42 -10.22
C LEU A 453 -2.92 18.90 -10.02
N MET A 454 -2.01 19.74 -9.54
CA MET A 454 -2.24 21.18 -9.37
C MET A 454 -2.49 21.90 -10.71
N VAL A 455 -1.77 21.54 -11.78
CA VAL A 455 -2.01 22.09 -13.12
C VAL A 455 -3.39 21.71 -13.63
N ASN A 456 -3.74 20.42 -13.55
CA ASN A 456 -5.03 19.96 -14.00
C ASN A 456 -6.18 20.70 -13.31
N TYR A 457 -6.05 20.93 -11.99
CA TYR A 457 -7.09 21.62 -11.23
C TYR A 457 -7.01 23.15 -11.32
N PHE A 458 -5.90 23.78 -10.96
CA PHE A 458 -5.83 25.25 -10.85
C PHE A 458 -5.55 25.98 -12.16
N VAL A 459 -5.06 25.29 -13.21
CA VAL A 459 -4.76 25.93 -14.50
C VAL A 459 -5.77 25.54 -15.57
N HIS A 460 -6.22 24.27 -15.61
CA HIS A 460 -7.08 23.78 -16.68
C HIS A 460 -8.54 23.66 -16.30
N ASN A 461 -8.87 23.59 -15.00
CA ASN A 461 -10.26 23.47 -14.54
C ASN A 461 -10.82 24.84 -14.12
N ALA A 462 -12.03 25.17 -14.57
CA ALA A 462 -12.64 26.48 -14.31
C ALA A 462 -12.95 26.73 -12.82
N VAL A 463 -13.39 25.71 -12.07
CA VAL A 463 -13.63 25.82 -10.63
C VAL A 463 -12.32 26.05 -9.90
N GLY A 464 -11.29 25.24 -10.20
CA GLY A 464 -9.98 25.36 -9.61
C GLY A 464 -9.33 26.73 -9.87
N GLN A 465 -9.45 27.27 -11.09
CA GLN A 465 -8.98 28.62 -11.42
C GLN A 465 -9.61 29.69 -10.50
N GLY A 466 -10.92 29.57 -10.25
CA GLY A 466 -11.64 30.48 -9.35
C GLY A 466 -11.26 30.31 -7.87
N ARG A 467 -10.79 29.15 -7.49
CA ARG A 467 -10.42 28.79 -6.10
C ARG A 467 -8.97 29.07 -5.74
N ARG A 468 -8.12 29.18 -6.76
CA ARG A 468 -6.64 29.22 -6.64
C ARG A 468 -6.13 30.11 -5.52
N ASP A 469 -6.48 31.39 -5.53
CA ASP A 469 -5.93 32.38 -4.61
C ASP A 469 -6.39 32.12 -3.17
N ALA A 470 -7.65 31.72 -2.99
CA ALA A 470 -8.20 31.37 -1.68
C ALA A 470 -7.55 30.09 -1.13
N PHE A 471 -7.41 29.06 -1.98
CA PHE A 471 -6.77 27.81 -1.58
C PHE A 471 -5.30 28.03 -1.21
N LEU A 472 -4.54 28.75 -2.01
CA LEU A 472 -3.13 29.02 -1.76
C LEU A 472 -2.88 29.88 -0.52
N ALA A 473 -3.85 30.69 -0.10
CA ALA A 473 -3.78 31.47 1.13
C ALA A 473 -4.17 30.66 2.37
N THR A 474 -4.76 29.47 2.22
CA THR A 474 -5.09 28.59 3.35
C THR A 474 -3.82 28.20 4.10
N THR A 475 -3.87 28.19 5.42
CA THR A 475 -2.76 27.77 6.29
C THR A 475 -2.93 26.34 6.73
N ALA A 476 -1.83 25.60 6.75
CA ALA A 476 -1.77 24.23 7.24
C ALA A 476 -2.16 24.17 8.72
N THR A 477 -2.96 23.18 9.08
CA THR A 477 -3.53 22.99 10.42
C THR A 477 -3.14 21.65 11.05
N SER A 478 -2.81 20.64 10.26
CA SER A 478 -2.47 19.30 10.74
C SER A 478 -1.08 19.27 11.41
N ASP A 479 -0.95 18.40 12.42
CA ASP A 479 0.27 18.35 13.26
C ASP A 479 1.42 17.54 12.62
N PHE A 480 1.70 17.81 11.33
CA PHE A 480 2.85 17.24 10.61
C PHE A 480 4.04 18.22 10.53
N GLY A 481 4.07 19.23 11.39
CA GLY A 481 5.13 20.22 11.45
C GLY A 481 4.99 21.40 10.47
N ASN A 482 3.90 21.46 9.72
CA ASN A 482 3.62 22.54 8.75
C ASN A 482 2.60 23.57 9.23
N GLN A 483 2.12 23.46 10.47
CA GLN A 483 1.13 24.35 11.04
C GLN A 483 1.51 25.81 10.86
N GLY A 484 0.54 26.63 10.38
CA GLY A 484 0.68 28.05 10.15
C GLY A 484 1.39 28.45 8.85
N LEU A 485 1.94 27.51 8.06
CA LEU A 485 2.46 27.80 6.73
C LEU A 485 1.31 27.85 5.71
N ALA A 486 1.35 28.83 4.81
CA ALA A 486 0.38 28.89 3.72
C ALA A 486 0.64 27.78 2.69
N TYR A 487 -0.40 27.28 2.04
CA TYR A 487 -0.28 26.25 0.99
C TYR A 487 0.59 26.72 -0.20
N SER A 488 0.60 28.03 -0.49
CA SER A 488 1.53 28.62 -1.47
C SER A 488 3.00 28.38 -1.10
N GLN A 489 3.36 28.51 0.17
CA GLN A 489 4.72 28.28 0.66
C GLN A 489 5.08 26.81 0.57
N LEU A 490 4.18 25.91 0.93
CA LEU A 490 4.39 24.47 0.84
C LEU A 490 4.51 23.98 -0.60
N ALA A 491 3.67 24.48 -1.51
CA ALA A 491 3.76 24.19 -2.93
C ALA A 491 5.10 24.67 -3.52
N LEU A 492 5.61 25.84 -3.08
CA LEU A 492 6.93 26.31 -3.49
C LEU A 492 8.06 25.43 -2.96
N ILE A 493 7.97 24.93 -1.74
CA ILE A 493 8.97 23.99 -1.17
C ILE A 493 9.03 22.70 -1.98
N SER A 494 7.89 22.11 -2.33
CA SER A 494 7.83 20.94 -3.21
C SER A 494 8.42 21.22 -4.59
N ALA A 495 8.02 22.32 -5.25
CA ALA A 495 8.56 22.69 -6.55
C ALA A 495 10.08 22.92 -6.53
N LYS A 496 10.62 23.55 -5.49
CA LYS A 496 12.07 23.72 -5.29
C LYS A 496 12.81 22.40 -5.24
N LYS A 497 12.30 21.41 -4.53
CA LYS A 497 12.88 20.07 -4.51
C LYS A 497 13.00 19.50 -5.92
N ILE A 498 11.89 19.50 -6.66
CA ILE A 498 11.84 18.93 -8.00
C ILE A 498 12.85 19.65 -8.93
N MET A 499 12.85 20.99 -8.92
CA MET A 499 13.78 21.78 -9.72
C MET A 499 15.24 21.48 -9.36
N ASN A 500 15.56 21.36 -8.08
CA ASN A 500 16.93 21.09 -7.61
C ASN A 500 17.39 19.68 -7.96
N THR A 501 16.55 18.66 -7.75
CA THR A 501 16.93 17.25 -8.00
C THR A 501 17.05 16.94 -9.49
N SER A 502 16.30 17.62 -10.35
CA SER A 502 16.33 17.43 -11.80
C SER A 502 17.40 18.26 -12.53
N ALA A 503 17.94 19.30 -11.87
CA ALA A 503 18.83 20.27 -12.51
C ALA A 503 20.11 19.66 -13.09
N ALA A 504 20.77 18.74 -12.36
CA ALA A 504 22.05 18.17 -12.77
C ALA A 504 21.94 17.41 -14.10
N PHE A 505 20.90 16.61 -14.27
CA PHE A 505 20.66 15.88 -15.53
C PHE A 505 20.33 16.83 -16.68
N ALA A 506 19.62 17.91 -16.40
CA ALA A 506 19.18 18.85 -17.43
C ALA A 506 20.32 19.76 -17.98
N GLN A 507 21.46 19.85 -17.30
CA GLN A 507 22.59 20.67 -17.78
C GLN A 507 23.30 20.05 -18.98
N PRO A 508 23.93 20.84 -19.85
CA PRO A 508 24.73 20.33 -20.96
C PRO A 508 25.82 19.35 -20.47
N GLY A 509 25.79 18.10 -20.98
CA GLY A 509 26.69 17.03 -20.56
C GLY A 509 26.32 16.36 -19.24
N GLY A 510 25.18 16.73 -18.66
CA GLY A 510 24.63 16.12 -17.45
C GLY A 510 23.83 14.82 -17.67
N GLN A 511 23.59 14.41 -18.91
CA GLN A 511 22.80 13.24 -19.29
C GLN A 511 23.57 11.95 -19.03
N THR A 512 23.74 11.64 -17.75
CA THR A 512 24.45 10.45 -17.26
C THR A 512 23.61 9.73 -16.22
N GLN A 513 23.80 8.42 -16.08
CA GLN A 513 23.11 7.60 -15.09
C GLN A 513 23.27 8.13 -13.64
N ALA A 514 24.40 8.73 -13.32
CA ALA A 514 24.67 9.30 -11.99
C ALA A 514 23.74 10.47 -11.62
N ASN A 515 23.17 11.15 -12.60
CA ASN A 515 22.28 12.30 -12.43
C ASN A 515 20.79 11.92 -12.54
N LEU A 516 20.47 10.64 -12.76
CA LEU A 516 19.10 10.16 -12.72
C LEU A 516 18.59 10.08 -11.26
N ILE A 517 17.30 10.22 -11.09
CA ILE A 517 16.64 10.01 -9.80
C ILE A 517 16.76 8.54 -9.40
N ARG A 518 17.18 8.32 -8.18
CA ARG A 518 17.42 7.00 -7.64
C ARG A 518 16.78 6.83 -6.25
N LEU A 519 16.55 5.60 -5.85
CA LEU A 519 16.09 5.27 -4.50
C LEU A 519 17.02 5.88 -3.46
N LYS A 520 16.48 6.33 -2.35
CA LYS A 520 17.26 6.83 -1.22
C LYS A 520 18.27 5.78 -0.75
N GLU A 521 19.36 6.22 -0.18
CA GLU A 521 20.40 5.31 0.29
C GLU A 521 19.85 4.43 1.43
N GLY A 522 20.17 3.14 1.38
CA GLY A 522 19.67 2.15 2.32
C GLY A 522 18.27 1.61 2.00
N GLU A 523 17.48 2.28 1.17
CA GLU A 523 16.15 1.82 0.80
C GLU A 523 16.20 0.81 -0.34
N ILE A 524 15.33 -0.21 -0.26
CA ILE A 524 15.17 -1.24 -1.30
C ILE A 524 13.92 -1.00 -2.15
N VAL A 525 13.05 -0.08 -1.74
CA VAL A 525 11.84 0.35 -2.44
C VAL A 525 11.81 1.87 -2.53
N GLY A 526 11.12 2.43 -3.51
CA GLY A 526 11.07 3.89 -3.68
C GLY A 526 10.13 4.38 -4.77
N GLU A 527 9.34 3.49 -5.37
CA GLU A 527 8.33 3.79 -6.36
C GLU A 527 7.12 2.85 -6.18
N TRP A 528 6.13 2.86 -7.08
CA TRP A 528 4.88 2.17 -6.90
C TRP A 528 4.99 0.63 -6.72
N ARG A 529 6.06 0.02 -7.23
CA ARG A 529 6.35 -1.41 -7.04
C ARG A 529 7.09 -1.65 -5.72
N ASP A 530 6.47 -1.28 -4.63
CA ASP A 530 7.08 -1.15 -3.30
C ASP A 530 7.10 -2.44 -2.46
N SER A 531 6.94 -3.60 -3.10
CA SER A 531 7.27 -4.89 -2.47
C SER A 531 8.77 -5.16 -2.53
N THR A 532 9.25 -6.07 -1.68
CA THR A 532 10.68 -6.40 -1.50
C THR A 532 11.44 -6.61 -2.83
N TYR A 533 10.77 -7.11 -3.86
CA TYR A 533 11.36 -7.40 -5.16
C TYR A 533 10.69 -6.69 -6.34
N GLY A 534 9.83 -5.71 -6.06
CA GLY A 534 8.97 -5.08 -7.07
C GLY A 534 9.71 -4.49 -8.26
N ILE A 535 10.86 -3.84 -8.03
CA ILE A 535 11.74 -3.31 -9.09
C ILE A 535 12.95 -4.19 -9.38
N GLY A 536 12.92 -5.48 -9.01
CA GLY A 536 13.97 -6.44 -9.31
C GLY A 536 15.32 -6.13 -8.66
N GLY A 537 15.32 -5.45 -7.50
CA GLY A 537 16.52 -4.98 -6.81
C GLY A 537 17.21 -3.80 -7.49
N GLY A 538 16.58 -3.17 -8.47
CA GLY A 538 17.09 -1.97 -9.14
C GLY A 538 17.11 -0.74 -8.23
N ARG A 539 17.88 0.27 -8.62
CA ARG A 539 18.08 1.50 -7.83
C ARG A 539 17.58 2.76 -8.51
N VAL A 540 17.45 2.75 -9.84
CA VAL A 540 17.03 3.89 -10.65
C VAL A 540 15.76 3.49 -11.40
N PRO A 541 14.57 3.91 -10.93
CA PRO A 541 13.30 3.46 -11.49
C PRO A 541 12.99 4.08 -12.85
N TYR A 542 12.36 3.29 -13.72
CA TYR A 542 12.01 3.67 -15.08
C TYR A 542 10.91 4.74 -15.12
N ASP A 543 9.79 4.49 -14.48
CA ASP A 543 8.60 5.36 -14.45
C ASP A 543 8.92 6.76 -13.93
N VAL A 544 9.67 6.85 -12.83
CA VAL A 544 10.09 8.11 -12.22
C VAL A 544 10.89 8.94 -13.22
N ASN A 545 11.93 8.35 -13.81
CA ASN A 545 12.87 9.08 -14.64
C ASN A 545 12.33 9.45 -16.02
N THR A 546 11.53 8.57 -16.62
CA THR A 546 11.08 8.77 -18.01
C THR A 546 9.73 9.45 -18.14
N ALA A 547 8.93 9.47 -17.05
CA ALA A 547 7.57 10.00 -17.08
C ALA A 547 7.31 11.03 -15.97
N LEU A 548 7.56 10.69 -14.70
CA LEU A 548 7.13 11.53 -13.57
C LEU A 548 7.93 12.82 -13.48
N VAL A 549 9.26 12.76 -13.57
CA VAL A 549 10.12 13.95 -13.54
C VAL A 549 9.77 14.93 -14.66
N PRO A 550 9.77 14.53 -15.95
CA PRO A 550 9.42 15.48 -17.01
C PRO A 550 7.99 16.02 -16.90
N ALA A 551 7.03 15.22 -16.46
CA ALA A 551 5.65 15.68 -16.25
C ALA A 551 5.57 16.74 -15.14
N ALA A 552 6.25 16.51 -14.01
CA ALA A 552 6.31 17.48 -12.92
C ALA A 552 6.99 18.79 -13.36
N LEU A 553 8.09 18.72 -14.13
CA LEU A 553 8.78 19.90 -14.65
C LEU A 553 7.91 20.70 -15.64
N ARG A 554 7.21 20.04 -16.56
CA ARG A 554 6.21 20.69 -17.43
C ARG A 554 5.13 21.39 -16.63
N SER A 555 4.69 20.75 -15.57
CA SER A 555 3.67 21.28 -14.67
C SER A 555 4.19 22.48 -13.88
N ILE A 556 5.42 22.45 -13.38
CA ILE A 556 6.04 23.60 -12.71
C ILE A 556 6.16 24.79 -13.68
N ALA A 557 6.51 24.56 -14.93
CA ALA A 557 6.56 25.60 -15.95
C ALA A 557 5.17 26.26 -16.14
N ALA A 558 4.11 25.46 -16.25
CA ALA A 558 2.74 25.93 -16.39
C ALA A 558 2.24 26.67 -15.13
N LEU A 559 2.53 26.15 -13.94
CA LEU A 559 2.20 26.81 -12.67
C LEU A 559 2.92 28.15 -12.51
N SER A 560 4.23 28.19 -12.87
CA SER A 560 5.00 29.45 -12.87
C SER A 560 4.41 30.46 -13.85
N ALA A 561 4.06 30.05 -15.07
CA ALA A 561 3.37 30.92 -16.04
C ALA A 561 2.00 31.43 -15.54
N ALA A 562 1.33 30.65 -14.70
CA ALA A 562 0.08 31.02 -14.05
C ALA A 562 0.27 31.87 -12.76
N GLY A 563 1.53 32.16 -12.38
CA GLY A 563 1.85 33.04 -11.25
C GLY A 563 1.92 32.37 -9.87
N PHE A 564 2.06 31.05 -9.80
CA PHE A 564 2.18 30.31 -8.52
C PHE A 564 3.51 30.58 -7.80
N PHE A 565 4.57 30.89 -8.52
CA PHE A 565 5.92 31.06 -7.99
C PHE A 565 6.48 32.43 -8.34
N PRO A 566 5.93 33.54 -7.79
CA PRO A 566 6.34 34.90 -8.15
C PRO A 566 7.80 35.19 -7.80
N GLU A 567 8.42 34.45 -6.88
CA GLU A 567 9.83 34.56 -6.53
C GLU A 567 10.77 33.96 -7.59
N TYR A 568 10.22 33.10 -8.49
CA TYR A 568 10.94 32.37 -9.54
C TYR A 568 10.23 32.53 -10.90
N PRO A 569 10.14 33.76 -11.43
CA PRO A 569 9.38 34.01 -12.65
C PRO A 569 10.00 33.36 -13.91
N ASP A 570 11.25 32.99 -13.88
CA ASP A 570 12.00 32.32 -14.93
C ASP A 570 11.74 30.81 -14.98
N TRP A 571 11.07 30.22 -13.97
CA TRP A 571 10.76 28.80 -13.98
C TRP A 571 9.78 28.40 -15.09
N ASN A 572 8.97 29.34 -15.60
CA ASN A 572 8.13 29.07 -16.76
C ASN A 572 8.96 28.61 -17.98
N THR A 573 10.21 29.09 -18.11
CA THR A 573 11.13 28.72 -19.18
C THR A 573 12.09 27.62 -18.74
N THR A 574 12.75 27.80 -17.59
CA THR A 574 13.78 26.88 -17.11
C THR A 574 13.24 25.48 -16.85
N ALA A 575 12.06 25.37 -16.23
CA ALA A 575 11.45 24.06 -15.99
C ALA A 575 11.00 23.39 -17.30
N ALA A 576 10.54 24.17 -18.29
CA ALA A 576 10.20 23.65 -19.61
C ALA A 576 11.43 23.14 -20.38
N GLU A 577 12.56 23.82 -20.28
CA GLU A 577 13.85 23.38 -20.84
C GLU A 577 14.33 22.09 -20.16
N TYR A 578 14.28 22.04 -18.82
CA TYR A 578 14.63 20.84 -18.08
C TYR A 578 13.74 19.65 -18.48
N ALA A 579 12.43 19.87 -18.54
CA ALA A 579 11.49 18.85 -18.97
C ALA A 579 11.82 18.28 -20.35
N GLN A 580 12.17 19.16 -21.31
CA GLN A 580 12.53 18.72 -22.66
C GLN A 580 13.75 17.80 -22.67
N VAL A 581 14.79 18.13 -21.89
CA VAL A 581 15.99 17.29 -21.79
C VAL A 581 15.63 15.93 -21.16
N TRP A 582 14.83 15.91 -20.09
CA TRP A 582 14.39 14.67 -19.44
C TRP A 582 13.52 13.82 -20.38
N GLU A 583 12.63 14.45 -21.15
CA GLU A 583 11.79 13.75 -22.13
C GLU A 583 12.61 13.09 -23.24
N ASP A 584 13.63 13.78 -23.75
CA ASP A 584 14.39 13.34 -24.92
C ASP A 584 15.47 12.31 -24.58
N GLU A 585 16.10 12.43 -23.40
CA GLU A 585 17.35 11.73 -23.11
C GLU A 585 17.19 10.50 -22.18
N THR A 586 16.07 10.37 -21.45
CA THR A 586 15.99 9.32 -20.40
C THR A 586 15.60 7.94 -20.93
N LEU A 587 14.75 7.83 -21.96
CA LEU A 587 14.29 6.52 -22.46
C LEU A 587 15.45 5.60 -22.89
N ALA A 588 16.51 6.18 -23.46
CA ALA A 588 17.66 5.41 -23.96
C ALA A 588 18.38 4.59 -22.88
N PHE A 589 18.33 5.03 -21.62
CA PHE A 589 18.95 4.31 -20.50
C PHE A 589 18.24 2.97 -20.19
N PHE A 590 16.95 2.89 -20.46
CA PHE A 590 16.09 1.75 -20.11
C PHE A 590 15.75 0.86 -21.31
N ALA A 591 16.18 1.23 -22.51
CA ALA A 591 15.83 0.52 -23.74
C ALA A 591 16.44 -0.89 -23.79
N VAL A 592 15.60 -1.90 -24.09
CA VAL A 592 16.00 -3.28 -24.30
C VAL A 592 15.61 -3.70 -25.70
N THR A 593 16.54 -4.31 -26.41
CA THR A 593 16.28 -4.98 -27.69
C THR A 593 16.79 -6.41 -27.59
N VAL A 594 15.91 -7.37 -27.78
CA VAL A 594 16.24 -8.81 -27.77
C VAL A 594 16.07 -9.35 -29.18
N PRO A 595 17.13 -9.82 -29.83
CA PRO A 595 17.05 -10.40 -31.16
C PRO A 595 16.03 -11.56 -31.23
N ALA A 596 15.26 -11.68 -32.29
CA ALA A 596 14.16 -12.63 -32.41
C ALA A 596 14.54 -14.08 -32.10
N ALA A 597 15.75 -14.51 -32.48
CA ALA A 597 16.23 -15.86 -32.20
C ALA A 597 16.50 -16.09 -30.72
N GLU A 598 17.09 -15.09 -30.05
CA GLU A 598 17.35 -15.10 -28.60
C GLU A 598 16.04 -15.01 -27.83
N ALA A 599 15.11 -14.14 -28.24
CA ALA A 599 13.80 -13.99 -27.63
C ALA A 599 13.01 -15.31 -27.61
N ARG A 600 13.02 -16.06 -28.74
CA ARG A 600 12.38 -17.39 -28.80
C ARG A 600 13.03 -18.37 -27.81
N ALA A 601 14.35 -18.34 -27.68
CA ALA A 601 15.07 -19.23 -26.76
C ALA A 601 14.77 -18.89 -25.30
N LEU A 602 14.77 -17.59 -24.95
CA LEU A 602 14.45 -17.11 -23.58
C LEU A 602 13.03 -17.45 -23.18
N VAL A 603 12.04 -17.17 -24.03
CA VAL A 603 10.63 -17.49 -23.78
C VAL A 603 10.41 -19.00 -23.64
N SER A 604 11.02 -19.81 -24.50
CA SER A 604 10.93 -21.27 -24.40
C SER A 604 11.57 -21.79 -23.10
N SER A 605 12.69 -21.23 -22.68
CA SER A 605 13.36 -21.55 -21.41
C SER A 605 12.48 -21.16 -20.22
N TYR A 606 11.93 -19.96 -20.23
CA TYR A 606 11.05 -19.47 -19.17
C TYR A 606 9.83 -20.37 -18.98
N THR A 607 9.09 -20.68 -20.05
CA THR A 607 7.89 -21.53 -19.97
C THR A 607 8.20 -22.94 -19.48
N THR A 608 9.37 -23.47 -19.84
CA THR A 608 9.80 -24.81 -19.37
C THR A 608 10.16 -24.77 -17.88
N ALA A 609 10.88 -23.72 -17.44
CA ALA A 609 11.35 -23.59 -16.07
C ALA A 609 10.23 -23.21 -15.09
N ALA A 610 9.26 -22.41 -15.52
CA ALA A 610 8.18 -21.92 -14.67
C ALA A 610 7.22 -23.01 -14.16
N GLY A 611 7.15 -24.15 -14.87
CA GLY A 611 6.35 -25.31 -14.42
C GLY A 611 4.83 -25.13 -14.46
N TYR A 612 4.33 -23.99 -14.96
CA TYR A 612 2.88 -23.70 -15.05
C TYR A 612 2.17 -24.48 -16.16
N GLY A 613 2.89 -24.95 -17.18
CA GLY A 613 2.35 -25.73 -18.30
C GLY A 613 1.63 -24.91 -19.36
N PHE A 614 1.68 -23.58 -19.31
CA PHE A 614 1.09 -22.73 -20.36
C PHE A 614 1.94 -22.70 -21.64
N PRO A 615 1.33 -22.39 -22.82
CA PRO A 615 2.03 -22.36 -24.09
C PRO A 615 3.05 -21.21 -24.17
N SER A 616 4.15 -21.45 -24.88
CA SER A 616 5.21 -20.44 -25.03
C SER A 616 4.89 -19.33 -26.02
N HIS A 617 4.00 -19.57 -26.99
CA HIS A 617 3.64 -18.63 -28.07
C HIS A 617 4.85 -18.10 -28.88
N VAL A 618 5.97 -18.81 -28.89
CA VAL A 618 7.21 -18.37 -29.57
C VAL A 618 7.05 -18.19 -31.09
N GLU A 619 6.04 -18.81 -31.69
CA GLU A 619 5.64 -18.60 -33.09
C GLU A 619 5.23 -17.18 -33.41
N ASN A 620 4.78 -16.43 -32.40
CA ASN A 620 4.42 -15.01 -32.51
C ASN A 620 5.64 -14.08 -32.55
N ILE A 621 6.84 -14.58 -32.22
CA ILE A 621 8.08 -13.79 -32.26
C ILE A 621 8.60 -13.77 -33.70
N THR A 622 8.17 -12.80 -34.49
CA THR A 622 8.55 -12.66 -35.92
C THR A 622 9.64 -11.61 -36.15
N ALA A 623 9.92 -10.78 -35.16
CA ALA A 623 10.91 -9.71 -35.21
C ALA A 623 11.58 -9.58 -33.82
N ASP A 624 12.60 -8.73 -33.73
CA ASP A 624 13.22 -8.39 -32.44
C ASP A 624 12.20 -7.82 -31.47
N ILE A 625 12.30 -8.22 -30.20
CA ILE A 625 11.45 -7.72 -29.12
C ILE A 625 12.08 -6.47 -28.53
N MET A 626 11.31 -5.39 -28.46
CA MET A 626 11.74 -4.12 -27.87
C MET A 626 10.82 -3.76 -26.71
N TYR A 627 11.39 -3.27 -25.63
CA TYR A 627 10.68 -2.76 -24.45
C TYR A 627 11.62 -1.92 -23.59
N HIS A 628 11.11 -1.31 -22.51
CA HIS A 628 11.92 -0.66 -21.49
C HIS A 628 11.98 -1.53 -20.23
N GLY A 629 13.17 -1.64 -19.66
CA GLY A 629 13.37 -2.37 -18.41
C GLY A 629 12.89 -1.58 -17.21
N LEU A 630 12.62 -2.27 -16.08
CA LEU A 630 12.03 -1.69 -14.87
C LEU A 630 12.92 -0.67 -14.16
N ALA A 631 14.21 -0.95 -14.05
CA ALA A 631 15.14 -0.12 -13.30
C ALA A 631 16.58 -0.38 -13.71
N LEU A 632 17.46 0.59 -13.49
CA LEU A 632 18.92 0.38 -13.62
C LEU A 632 19.49 -0.14 -12.29
N GLU A 633 20.70 -0.70 -12.37
CA GLU A 633 21.45 -1.23 -11.23
C GLU A 633 20.71 -2.40 -10.54
N GLY A 634 20.30 -3.37 -11.34
CA GLY A 634 19.61 -4.57 -10.89
C GLY A 634 20.49 -5.55 -10.12
N ASN A 635 19.90 -6.67 -9.71
CA ASN A 635 20.61 -7.74 -9.01
C ASN A 635 21.72 -8.36 -9.84
N ASN A 636 22.69 -8.98 -9.17
CA ASN A 636 23.84 -9.68 -9.79
C ASN A 636 24.63 -8.82 -10.78
N ASP A 637 24.84 -7.53 -10.44
CA ASP A 637 25.55 -6.55 -11.24
C ASP A 637 24.93 -6.31 -12.64
N GLN A 638 23.66 -6.65 -12.83
CA GLN A 638 22.97 -6.31 -14.08
C GLN A 638 22.76 -4.81 -14.17
N ALA A 639 23.23 -4.22 -15.26
CA ALA A 639 23.07 -2.79 -15.49
C ALA A 639 21.60 -2.36 -15.60
N LEU A 640 20.72 -3.28 -16.00
CA LEU A 640 19.29 -3.05 -16.24
C LEU A 640 18.48 -4.28 -15.87
N VAL A 641 17.40 -4.06 -15.13
CA VAL A 641 16.36 -5.07 -14.82
C VAL A 641 15.51 -5.30 -16.07
N LYS A 642 15.84 -6.34 -16.84
CA LYS A 642 15.23 -6.65 -18.14
C LYS A 642 13.89 -7.36 -18.00
N VAL A 643 12.97 -6.78 -17.25
CA VAL A 643 11.60 -7.25 -17.11
C VAL A 643 10.69 -6.34 -17.94
N MET A 644 9.94 -6.91 -18.91
CA MET A 644 8.94 -6.16 -19.66
C MET A 644 7.79 -5.84 -18.72
N ASN A 645 7.24 -4.63 -18.81
CA ASN A 645 6.30 -4.12 -17.81
C ASN A 645 5.26 -3.15 -18.39
N THR A 646 4.30 -2.74 -17.58
CA THR A 646 3.22 -1.81 -17.95
C THR A 646 3.55 -0.35 -17.69
N ASP A 647 4.71 0.00 -17.14
CA ASP A 647 5.01 1.34 -16.65
C ASP A 647 5.15 2.39 -17.76
N ASP A 648 5.19 1.96 -19.03
CA ASP A 648 4.95 2.82 -20.19
C ASP A 648 3.65 3.65 -20.05
N CYS A 649 2.66 3.18 -19.29
CA CYS A 649 1.39 3.87 -19.02
C CYS A 649 1.60 5.27 -18.43
N PHE A 650 2.55 5.45 -17.53
CA PHE A 650 2.85 6.76 -16.96
C PHE A 650 3.23 7.78 -18.02
N ARG A 651 4.11 7.39 -18.96
CA ARG A 651 4.54 8.28 -20.02
C ARG A 651 3.41 8.57 -21.02
N HIS A 652 2.62 7.57 -21.38
CA HIS A 652 1.44 7.78 -22.23
C HIS A 652 0.43 8.73 -21.61
N PHE A 653 0.20 8.62 -20.32
CA PHE A 653 -0.81 9.39 -19.59
C PHE A 653 -0.32 10.80 -19.23
N LEU A 654 0.94 10.96 -18.80
CA LEU A 654 1.43 12.21 -18.22
C LEU A 654 2.19 13.09 -19.21
N VAL A 655 2.82 12.51 -20.26
CA VAL A 655 3.76 13.23 -21.12
C VAL A 655 3.21 13.44 -22.53
N ASN A 656 3.29 14.67 -23.01
CA ASN A 656 3.02 15.03 -24.41
C ASN A 656 4.33 15.25 -25.16
N SER A 657 5.11 14.17 -25.37
CA SER A 657 6.40 14.26 -26.05
C SER A 657 6.32 15.00 -27.38
N THR A 658 7.30 15.87 -27.65
CA THR A 658 7.45 16.64 -28.89
C THR A 658 8.46 16.00 -29.83
N ASN A 659 9.33 15.13 -29.36
CA ASN A 659 10.28 14.36 -30.17
C ASN A 659 9.52 13.27 -30.95
N GLN A 660 9.21 13.59 -32.21
CA GLN A 660 8.32 12.80 -33.05
C GLN A 660 8.87 11.40 -33.36
N THR A 661 10.18 11.29 -33.60
CA THR A 661 10.84 10.01 -33.87
C THR A 661 10.75 9.09 -32.64
N GLN A 662 11.07 9.64 -31.46
CA GLN A 662 10.99 8.91 -30.19
C GLN A 662 9.55 8.53 -29.84
N LEU A 663 8.61 9.49 -30.00
CA LEU A 663 7.20 9.24 -29.73
C LEU A 663 6.64 8.12 -30.61
N THR A 664 6.91 8.17 -31.93
CA THR A 664 6.46 7.14 -32.88
C THR A 664 7.01 5.76 -32.52
N ALA A 665 8.29 5.67 -32.18
CA ALA A 665 8.91 4.41 -31.74
C ALA A 665 8.28 3.91 -30.42
N PHE A 666 8.10 4.80 -29.46
CA PHE A 666 7.56 4.50 -28.13
C PHE A 666 6.12 3.97 -28.19
N VAL A 667 5.20 4.68 -28.85
CA VAL A 667 3.79 4.24 -28.94
C VAL A 667 3.65 2.92 -29.70
N ASN A 668 4.48 2.71 -30.74
CA ASN A 668 4.47 1.47 -31.52
C ASN A 668 5.01 0.27 -30.70
N GLN A 669 6.07 0.49 -29.92
CA GLN A 669 6.64 -0.53 -29.04
C GLN A 669 5.64 -0.95 -27.98
N THR A 670 5.08 -0.01 -27.21
CA THR A 670 4.07 -0.31 -26.18
C THR A 670 2.87 -1.04 -26.77
N ALA A 671 2.36 -0.57 -27.92
CA ALA A 671 1.23 -1.21 -28.59
C ALA A 671 1.51 -2.68 -28.97
N ARG A 672 2.72 -2.98 -29.48
CA ARG A 672 3.12 -4.36 -29.77
C ARG A 672 3.22 -5.23 -28.52
N ASN A 673 3.74 -4.69 -27.43
CA ASN A 673 3.86 -5.42 -26.16
C ASN A 673 2.49 -5.73 -25.55
N ILE A 674 1.50 -4.83 -25.73
CA ILE A 674 0.10 -5.06 -25.35
C ILE A 674 -0.57 -6.11 -26.24
N LEU A 675 -0.35 -6.08 -27.55
CA LEU A 675 -1.00 -7.01 -28.48
C LEU A 675 -0.43 -8.43 -28.41
N ALA A 676 0.79 -8.60 -27.95
CA ALA A 676 1.42 -9.91 -27.87
C ALA A 676 0.94 -10.68 -26.63
N PRO A 677 0.58 -11.99 -26.80
CA PRO A 677 0.15 -12.81 -25.67
C PRO A 677 1.33 -13.11 -24.73
N PHE A 678 1.05 -13.20 -23.45
CA PHE A 678 2.01 -13.69 -22.47
C PHE A 678 2.41 -15.16 -22.76
N PRO A 679 3.70 -15.52 -22.68
CA PRO A 679 4.85 -14.75 -22.20
C PRO A 679 5.67 -14.01 -23.27
N VAL A 680 5.15 -13.86 -24.49
CA VAL A 680 5.80 -13.05 -25.53
C VAL A 680 5.62 -11.56 -25.25
N GLY A 681 4.43 -11.14 -24.81
CA GLY A 681 4.08 -9.79 -24.42
C GLY A 681 3.45 -9.76 -23.02
N LEU A 682 2.52 -8.83 -22.83
CA LEU A 682 1.87 -8.58 -21.54
C LEU A 682 0.41 -9.06 -21.49
N SER A 683 -0.18 -9.39 -22.63
CA SER A 683 -1.59 -9.73 -22.73
C SER A 683 -1.89 -11.13 -22.21
N ASN A 684 -2.84 -11.22 -21.30
CA ASN A 684 -3.35 -12.49 -20.77
C ASN A 684 -4.89 -12.41 -20.70
N PRO A 685 -5.65 -13.49 -20.91
CA PRO A 685 -7.10 -13.46 -20.78
C PRO A 685 -7.63 -12.88 -19.47
N VAL A 686 -6.85 -12.94 -18.38
CA VAL A 686 -7.22 -12.36 -17.09
C VAL A 686 -6.90 -10.87 -16.97
N GLY A 687 -6.28 -10.24 -18.00
CA GLY A 687 -5.92 -8.83 -18.03
C GLY A 687 -4.52 -8.55 -18.56
N LEU A 688 -4.02 -7.33 -18.38
CA LEU A 688 -2.67 -6.94 -18.76
C LEU A 688 -1.72 -7.15 -17.58
N LEU A 689 -0.77 -8.09 -17.73
CA LEU A 689 0.19 -8.43 -16.66
C LEU A 689 1.19 -7.30 -16.45
N VAL A 690 1.38 -6.88 -15.19
CA VAL A 690 2.26 -5.72 -14.89
C VAL A 690 3.75 -6.02 -15.05
N ALA A 691 4.13 -7.29 -15.10
CA ALA A 691 5.52 -7.72 -15.32
C ALA A 691 5.57 -9.01 -16.15
N ASN A 692 6.58 -9.09 -17.03
CA ASN A 692 6.92 -10.29 -17.77
C ASN A 692 8.43 -10.52 -17.68
N PRO A 693 8.89 -11.50 -16.89
CA PRO A 693 10.31 -11.76 -16.66
C PRO A 693 10.93 -12.69 -17.73
N ALA A 694 10.20 -13.12 -18.76
CA ALA A 694 10.67 -14.08 -19.75
C ALA A 694 11.97 -13.68 -20.46
N TYR A 695 12.25 -12.38 -20.53
CA TYR A 695 13.44 -11.79 -21.16
C TYR A 695 14.53 -11.38 -20.17
N GLY A 696 14.37 -11.67 -18.87
CA GLY A 696 15.21 -11.16 -17.80
C GLY A 696 16.70 -11.48 -17.91
N GLY A 697 17.04 -12.59 -18.56
CA GLY A 697 18.44 -13.03 -18.74
C GLY A 697 19.11 -13.57 -17.47
N ASP A 698 18.45 -13.49 -16.32
CA ASP A 698 18.85 -14.05 -15.03
C ASP A 698 17.65 -14.80 -14.41
N ALA A 699 17.91 -16.01 -13.92
CA ALA A 699 16.89 -16.85 -13.29
C ALA A 699 16.26 -16.18 -12.05
N VAL A 700 16.95 -15.25 -11.40
CA VAL A 700 16.43 -14.52 -10.24
C VAL A 700 15.16 -13.74 -10.56
N TYR A 701 15.02 -13.18 -11.75
CA TYR A 701 13.81 -12.45 -12.14
C TYR A 701 12.63 -13.39 -12.34
N ALA A 702 12.82 -14.50 -13.05
CA ALA A 702 11.76 -15.51 -13.22
C ALA A 702 11.31 -16.11 -11.88
N ALA A 703 12.23 -16.28 -10.92
CA ALA A 703 11.93 -16.81 -9.60
C ALA A 703 11.15 -15.85 -8.69
N ASN A 704 11.28 -14.54 -8.89
CA ASN A 704 10.68 -13.53 -8.02
C ASN A 704 9.48 -12.78 -8.64
N PHE A 705 9.38 -12.70 -9.98
CA PHE A 705 8.21 -12.12 -10.66
C PHE A 705 7.21 -13.23 -11.01
N THR A 706 6.76 -13.99 -10.01
CA THR A 706 5.78 -15.06 -10.18
C THR A 706 4.34 -14.52 -10.15
N ASN A 707 3.38 -15.37 -10.44
CA ASN A 707 1.95 -15.06 -10.28
C ASN A 707 1.52 -14.94 -8.80
N ALA A 708 2.33 -15.37 -7.85
CA ALA A 708 2.12 -15.18 -6.41
C ALA A 708 2.82 -13.94 -5.85
N ALA A 709 3.64 -13.26 -6.66
CA ALA A 709 4.35 -12.06 -6.24
C ALA A 709 3.49 -10.81 -6.46
N TYR A 710 3.40 -9.95 -5.47
CA TYR A 710 2.54 -8.76 -5.43
C TYR A 710 2.73 -7.81 -6.63
N HIS A 711 3.96 -7.66 -7.14
CA HIS A 711 4.29 -6.92 -8.35
C HIS A 711 4.88 -7.83 -9.44
N GLY A 712 4.50 -9.11 -9.44
CA GLY A 712 4.96 -10.12 -10.39
C GLY A 712 4.10 -10.19 -11.67
N THR A 713 3.87 -11.41 -12.15
CA THR A 713 3.00 -11.66 -13.31
C THR A 713 1.52 -11.63 -12.90
N VAL A 714 1.07 -10.50 -12.38
CA VAL A 714 -0.27 -10.23 -11.86
C VAL A 714 -0.90 -9.05 -12.58
N VAL A 715 -2.18 -8.79 -12.34
CA VAL A 715 -2.91 -7.66 -12.94
C VAL A 715 -3.25 -6.65 -11.86
N TRP A 716 -2.97 -5.38 -12.13
CA TRP A 716 -3.35 -4.24 -11.31
C TRP A 716 -4.38 -3.40 -12.06
N SER A 717 -5.54 -3.19 -11.45
CA SER A 717 -6.66 -2.47 -12.04
C SER A 717 -6.27 -1.06 -12.54
N TRP A 718 -5.65 -0.26 -11.68
CA TRP A 718 -5.28 1.12 -11.99
C TRP A 718 -4.23 1.24 -13.11
N GLN A 719 -3.34 0.24 -13.25
CA GLN A 719 -2.36 0.21 -14.34
C GLN A 719 -3.06 0.05 -15.70
N MET A 720 -4.07 -0.82 -15.77
CA MET A 720 -4.90 -0.93 -16.98
C MET A 720 -5.66 0.36 -17.26
N ALA A 721 -6.22 0.99 -16.23
CA ALA A 721 -6.93 2.26 -16.37
C ALA A 721 -6.01 3.38 -16.89
N MET A 722 -4.80 3.52 -16.31
CA MET A 722 -3.83 4.51 -16.74
C MET A 722 -3.31 4.23 -18.17
N MET A 723 -3.08 2.97 -18.52
CA MET A 723 -2.69 2.58 -19.89
C MET A 723 -3.79 2.91 -20.89
N ALA A 724 -5.05 2.59 -20.59
CA ALA A 724 -6.18 2.89 -21.45
C ALA A 724 -6.36 4.41 -21.65
N ALA A 725 -6.37 5.18 -20.55
CA ALA A 725 -6.45 6.64 -20.60
C ALA A 725 -5.23 7.27 -21.31
N GLY A 726 -4.04 6.70 -21.12
CA GLY A 726 -2.82 7.12 -21.77
C GLY A 726 -2.86 6.91 -23.28
N LEU A 727 -3.24 5.73 -23.76
CA LEU A 727 -3.40 5.43 -25.20
C LEU A 727 -4.48 6.29 -25.84
N GLU A 728 -5.62 6.47 -25.17
CA GLU A 728 -6.70 7.37 -25.60
C GLU A 728 -6.19 8.81 -25.79
N ARG A 729 -5.45 9.32 -24.78
CA ARG A 729 -4.83 10.63 -24.84
C ARG A 729 -3.89 10.77 -26.05
N GLN A 730 -3.02 9.78 -26.31
CA GLN A 730 -2.11 9.83 -27.45
C GLN A 730 -2.87 9.77 -28.80
N LEU A 731 -3.87 8.89 -28.92
CA LEU A 731 -4.73 8.81 -30.10
C LEU A 731 -5.54 10.10 -30.32
N GLY A 732 -6.04 10.71 -29.24
CA GLY A 732 -6.76 11.99 -29.30
C GLY A 732 -5.93 13.14 -29.87
N ARG A 733 -4.59 13.10 -29.72
CA ARG A 733 -3.69 14.09 -30.34
C ARG A 733 -3.74 14.08 -31.86
N CYS A 734 -4.18 12.99 -32.48
CA CYS A 734 -4.35 12.91 -33.93
C CYS A 734 -5.41 13.87 -34.47
N ALA A 735 -6.35 14.32 -33.63
CA ALA A 735 -7.35 15.34 -33.93
C ALA A 735 -6.94 16.76 -33.49
N SER A 736 -5.77 16.93 -32.89
CA SER A 736 -5.30 18.24 -32.38
C SER A 736 -4.70 19.13 -33.46
N ALA A 737 -4.49 20.41 -33.14
CA ALA A 737 -3.83 21.35 -34.04
C ALA A 737 -2.34 21.00 -34.31
N SER A 738 -1.69 20.28 -33.39
CA SER A 738 -0.31 19.80 -33.54
C SER A 738 -0.34 18.27 -33.60
N VAL A 739 -0.59 17.74 -34.80
CA VAL A 739 -0.73 16.30 -35.04
C VAL A 739 0.63 15.62 -34.96
N PRO A 740 0.79 14.58 -34.09
CA PRO A 740 2.01 13.78 -34.06
C PRO A 740 2.26 12.99 -35.36
N ASP A 741 3.55 12.73 -35.68
CA ASP A 741 3.94 12.01 -36.88
C ASP A 741 3.37 10.59 -36.95
N PHE A 742 3.25 9.88 -35.82
CA PHE A 742 2.69 8.52 -35.77
C PHE A 742 1.24 8.47 -36.26
N CYS A 743 0.48 9.56 -36.18
CA CYS A 743 -0.88 9.64 -36.66
C CYS A 743 -0.95 9.60 -38.21
N ALA A 744 0.09 10.06 -38.91
CA ALA A 744 0.23 10.00 -40.36
C ALA A 744 0.80 8.64 -40.81
N ASP A 745 1.49 7.91 -39.97
CA ASP A 745 1.95 6.54 -40.23
C ASP A 745 0.79 5.55 -40.03
N ALA A 746 0.15 5.16 -41.10
CA ALA A 746 -1.02 4.27 -41.04
C ALA A 746 -0.74 2.92 -40.36
N ALA A 747 0.49 2.41 -40.43
CA ALA A 747 0.86 1.15 -39.77
C ALA A 747 0.97 1.34 -38.28
N VAL A 748 1.69 2.38 -37.81
CA VAL A 748 1.85 2.67 -36.38
C VAL A 748 0.52 3.10 -35.76
N HIS A 749 -0.21 4.03 -36.38
CA HIS A 749 -1.53 4.46 -35.91
C HIS A 749 -2.51 3.28 -35.79
N GLY A 750 -2.55 2.40 -36.82
CA GLY A 750 -3.37 1.20 -36.79
C GLY A 750 -2.98 0.24 -35.65
N THR A 751 -1.68 0.06 -35.39
CA THR A 751 -1.19 -0.79 -34.30
C THR A 751 -1.57 -0.22 -32.92
N VAL A 752 -1.42 1.09 -32.70
CA VAL A 752 -1.79 1.75 -31.44
C VAL A 752 -3.30 1.66 -31.18
N ARG A 753 -4.10 1.89 -32.23
CA ARG A 753 -5.56 1.75 -32.15
C ARG A 753 -5.98 0.31 -31.86
N ALA A 754 -5.33 -0.68 -32.49
CA ALA A 754 -5.59 -2.10 -32.21
C ALA A 754 -5.24 -2.45 -30.76
N ALA A 755 -4.12 -1.94 -30.23
CA ALA A 755 -3.73 -2.15 -28.85
C ALA A 755 -4.71 -1.52 -27.85
N TYR A 756 -5.19 -0.30 -28.14
CA TYR A 756 -6.24 0.35 -27.34
C TYR A 756 -7.51 -0.51 -27.30
N ASN A 757 -7.98 -1.00 -28.45
CA ASN A 757 -9.17 -1.82 -28.49
C ASN A 757 -8.98 -3.17 -27.80
N HIS A 758 -7.84 -3.81 -28.00
CA HIS A 758 -7.51 -5.07 -27.34
C HIS A 758 -7.43 -4.92 -25.81
N LEU A 759 -6.82 -3.83 -25.33
CA LEU A 759 -6.79 -3.54 -23.87
C LEU A 759 -8.21 -3.37 -23.32
N TRP A 760 -9.10 -2.68 -24.05
CA TRP A 760 -10.50 -2.54 -23.63
C TRP A 760 -11.26 -3.88 -23.67
N GLU A 761 -10.96 -4.77 -24.61
CA GLU A 761 -11.51 -6.13 -24.62
C GLU A 761 -11.11 -6.90 -23.36
N LEU A 762 -9.84 -6.78 -22.91
CA LEU A 762 -9.38 -7.36 -21.65
C LEU A 762 -10.07 -6.73 -20.44
N ILE A 763 -10.22 -5.41 -20.41
CA ILE A 763 -10.91 -4.69 -19.32
C ILE A 763 -12.37 -5.14 -19.25
N GLU A 764 -13.09 -5.18 -20.38
CA GLU A 764 -14.49 -5.56 -20.47
C GLU A 764 -14.71 -7.04 -20.10
N ALA A 765 -13.75 -7.92 -20.40
CA ALA A 765 -13.82 -9.34 -20.05
C ALA A 765 -13.62 -9.59 -18.53
N ASN A 766 -12.95 -8.70 -17.83
CA ASN A 766 -12.59 -8.85 -16.41
C ASN A 766 -13.27 -7.79 -15.51
N THR A 767 -14.48 -7.35 -15.87
CA THR A 767 -15.20 -6.29 -15.14
C THR A 767 -15.49 -6.60 -13.69
N ALA A 768 -15.60 -7.87 -13.31
CA ALA A 768 -15.84 -8.30 -11.95
C ALA A 768 -14.67 -7.99 -11.02
N ASP A 769 -13.44 -8.00 -11.54
CA ASP A 769 -12.21 -7.88 -10.77
C ASP A 769 -11.66 -6.44 -10.74
N LEU A 770 -12.16 -5.55 -11.60
CA LEU A 770 -11.63 -4.18 -11.78
C LEU A 770 -11.63 -3.33 -10.51
N SER A 771 -12.49 -3.61 -9.56
CA SER A 771 -12.58 -2.85 -8.31
C SER A 771 -11.71 -3.44 -7.19
N SER A 772 -11.09 -4.60 -7.41
CA SER A 772 -10.11 -5.19 -6.52
C SER A 772 -8.74 -4.54 -6.73
N GLU A 773 -7.89 -4.59 -5.73
CA GLU A 773 -6.53 -4.04 -5.81
C GLU A 773 -5.72 -4.70 -6.90
N VAL A 774 -5.57 -5.99 -6.80
CA VAL A 774 -4.71 -6.86 -7.60
C VAL A 774 -5.33 -8.24 -7.67
N TRP A 775 -5.22 -8.86 -8.83
CA TRP A 775 -5.57 -10.28 -8.99
C TRP A 775 -4.54 -11.02 -9.81
N SER A 776 -4.59 -12.32 -9.69
CA SER A 776 -3.65 -13.24 -10.32
C SER A 776 -4.36 -14.25 -11.20
N TRP A 777 -3.67 -15.32 -11.50
CA TRP A 777 -4.14 -16.38 -12.37
C TRP A 777 -3.56 -17.73 -11.98
N VAL A 778 -4.29 -18.78 -12.35
CA VAL A 778 -3.82 -20.15 -12.45
C VAL A 778 -4.01 -20.65 -13.87
N TYR A 779 -3.14 -21.55 -14.34
CA TYR A 779 -3.30 -22.19 -15.64
C TYR A 779 -3.82 -23.60 -15.41
N GLN A 780 -5.07 -23.84 -15.78
CA GLN A 780 -5.73 -25.13 -15.59
C GLN A 780 -6.69 -25.42 -16.73
N GLY A 781 -6.84 -26.68 -17.11
CA GLY A 781 -7.71 -27.08 -18.21
C GLY A 781 -7.29 -26.56 -19.59
N GLY A 782 -6.09 -26.00 -19.71
CA GLY A 782 -5.61 -25.40 -20.97
C GLY A 782 -5.87 -23.90 -21.07
N GLU A 783 -6.36 -23.25 -20.02
CA GLU A 783 -6.77 -21.83 -20.00
C GLU A 783 -6.20 -21.11 -18.78
N PHE A 784 -6.02 -19.80 -18.89
CA PHE A 784 -5.76 -18.91 -17.77
C PHE A 784 -7.08 -18.55 -17.10
N VAL A 785 -7.16 -18.73 -15.81
CA VAL A 785 -8.33 -18.45 -14.98
C VAL A 785 -7.94 -17.46 -13.91
N VAL A 786 -8.79 -16.46 -13.66
CA VAL A 786 -8.61 -15.49 -12.56
C VAL A 786 -8.54 -16.23 -11.23
N GLU A 787 -7.58 -15.84 -10.41
CA GLU A 787 -7.40 -16.35 -9.05
C GLU A 787 -7.10 -15.17 -8.13
N PRO A 788 -7.78 -15.02 -6.98
CA PRO A 788 -7.41 -14.02 -5.98
C PRO A 788 -5.96 -14.21 -5.56
N LEU A 789 -5.20 -13.12 -5.46
CA LEU A 789 -3.77 -13.22 -5.13
C LEU A 789 -3.55 -13.97 -3.82
N GLY A 790 -4.33 -13.67 -2.78
CA GLY A 790 -4.22 -14.30 -1.46
C GLY A 790 -4.55 -15.81 -1.43
N ALA A 791 -5.14 -16.36 -2.48
CA ALA A 791 -5.39 -17.80 -2.60
C ALA A 791 -4.15 -18.58 -3.05
N LEU A 792 -3.13 -17.91 -3.59
CA LEU A 792 -1.91 -18.56 -4.08
C LEU A 792 -0.92 -18.84 -2.95
N PRO A 793 -0.17 -19.95 -3.02
CA PRO A 793 0.84 -20.29 -2.00
C PRO A 793 1.93 -19.22 -1.88
N GLY A 794 2.13 -18.71 -0.66
CA GLY A 794 3.16 -17.72 -0.37
C GLY A 794 2.84 -16.29 -0.82
N ALA A 795 1.66 -16.07 -1.38
CA ALA A 795 1.19 -14.74 -1.72
C ALA A 795 0.62 -14.01 -0.48
N THR A 796 0.52 -12.69 -0.58
CA THR A 796 -0.17 -11.87 0.41
C THR A 796 -1.65 -11.70 0.05
N GLU A 797 -2.48 -11.37 1.04
CA GLU A 797 -3.88 -10.98 0.84
C GLU A 797 -3.95 -9.74 -0.07
N GLY A 798 -4.80 -9.75 -1.09
CA GLY A 798 -5.15 -8.55 -1.85
C GLY A 798 -6.12 -7.67 -1.07
N ASP A 799 -6.13 -6.36 -1.30
CA ASP A 799 -7.15 -5.49 -0.69
C ASP A 799 -8.43 -5.53 -1.53
N VAL A 800 -9.56 -5.80 -0.88
CA VAL A 800 -10.86 -5.92 -1.55
C VAL A 800 -11.28 -4.63 -2.25
N ARG A 801 -10.81 -3.48 -1.76
CA ARG A 801 -11.00 -2.15 -2.37
C ARG A 801 -9.82 -1.25 -2.08
N GLN A 802 -9.23 -0.74 -3.14
CA GLN A 802 -8.30 0.38 -3.06
C GLN A 802 -8.82 1.60 -3.82
N LEU A 803 -8.41 2.79 -3.43
CA LEU A 803 -8.85 4.04 -4.05
C LEU A 803 -8.53 4.06 -5.56
N TRP A 804 -7.34 3.66 -5.94
CA TRP A 804 -6.93 3.61 -7.35
C TRP A 804 -7.58 2.48 -8.15
N SER A 805 -8.17 1.47 -7.50
CA SER A 805 -8.98 0.45 -8.19
C SER A 805 -10.36 0.97 -8.64
N LEU A 806 -10.79 2.13 -8.11
CA LEU A 806 -12.06 2.75 -8.45
C LEU A 806 -11.97 3.67 -9.67
N THR A 807 -10.80 3.74 -10.31
CA THR A 807 -10.50 4.67 -11.41
C THR A 807 -11.35 4.43 -12.66
N PHE A 808 -11.90 3.23 -12.83
CA PHE A 808 -12.89 2.94 -13.87
C PHE A 808 -14.27 3.60 -13.65
N LEU A 809 -14.50 4.30 -12.56
CA LEU A 809 -15.61 5.24 -12.43
C LEU A 809 -15.48 6.40 -13.45
N ALA A 810 -14.25 6.84 -13.73
CA ALA A 810 -13.94 7.94 -14.63
C ALA A 810 -13.38 7.49 -15.98
N VAL A 811 -12.49 6.50 -16.00
CA VAL A 811 -11.88 6.00 -17.24
C VAL A 811 -12.89 5.14 -17.98
N LYS A 812 -13.28 5.58 -19.19
CA LYS A 812 -14.26 4.92 -20.04
C LYS A 812 -13.69 4.76 -21.44
N ARG A 813 -14.19 3.78 -22.19
CA ARG A 813 -13.80 3.57 -23.57
C ARG A 813 -14.33 4.71 -24.46
N ASP A 814 -13.46 5.30 -25.25
CA ASP A 814 -13.88 6.18 -26.35
C ASP A 814 -14.33 5.34 -27.55
N GLU A 815 -15.63 5.28 -27.78
CA GLU A 815 -16.23 4.50 -28.86
C GLU A 815 -15.81 5.00 -30.25
N SER A 816 -15.35 6.24 -30.38
CA SER A 816 -14.86 6.78 -31.66
C SER A 816 -13.51 6.17 -32.08
N LEU A 817 -12.83 5.52 -31.16
CA LEU A 817 -11.54 4.86 -31.37
C LEU A 817 -11.67 3.34 -31.64
N ARG A 818 -12.89 2.82 -31.73
CA ARG A 818 -13.14 1.40 -32.11
C ARG A 818 -12.65 1.04 -33.50
#